data_bc0db067340484654eb416c95de86de9
#
_entry.id   bc0db067340484654eb416c95de86de9
#
_cell.length_a   1.000
_cell.length_b   1.000
_cell.length_c   1.000
_cell.angle_alpha   90.00
_cell.angle_beta   90.00
_cell.angle_gamma   90.00
#
_symmetry.space_group_name_H-M   'P 1'
#
loop_
_entity.id
_entity.type
_entity.pdbx_description
1 polymer ?
#
loop_
_entity_poly.entity_id
_entity_poly.type
_entity_poly.pdbx_seq_one_letter_code
_entity_poly.pdbx_strand_id
1 'polypeptide(L)'
;MMRKILFSGALTLACAARAAVVTSGTLTVELDETAKGAVSRLVTAHGADLGPASAATSPLFSLRFTRTDDFTKSVWVQASDAASCVCERTPDGLALTYRGLGEACEQVVCTVKGGGEMVRWGVSVTAKPGWALEETTYPRMLLSKCLGTSPDDDCCVIGSAKGGVTRNPGAKGSKWWFRARQPGALVAQFATLYDDRVGFYLAAEDAAGHVKDLGASGATEGLEFSVRRFAFDANTSVQAFDVVTGGFEGTPEDPCSWHDAADLYKRWAVKQAWCAKRFQEREDVPAWMRDAPAMVRFTREWLQEPESVRAWMANYWRKEYPSVPLVMAYWGWEKIGNWVTPEYFPVVPDDETFAKLVKDMKALGGHAFPWPSGYHWTTTYDKQADGTFKWDDRARFAKVGEPHAVVNRDGKRYVRNPSWLRGGDCACMCGGDPWTVDWWNRDVCLPLTKLGCEMIQVDQVVGGAWPSCWAKHHPHGPGEGVWKTDGFRRQLQTMHAEMRAIEKDAVVCFEEPNEHFNHLVGIQDYRDCESRCEEWASVFNYLYHEYLPCFQSNPRRGNRMWQAHEASDGQIPFLSPAKSDGRGPSTPLLNGGFEQLRKGEIGFVGWEKLAGYKGVSWNGRMYVDHEVKHDGSTAIRLEVGKGERAVQVSQNVRLDDFIFQTGKRTFRLSAWLKTGRMACPNSVNFCFLGSQAPGGSLPFPKPEEGWKRVSADVHVPQGAQDLRIMMHVNGEAVVWVDGLRFAEVLADGSTKEVLISGKGAYDAFMRRWVELYHGEGRDWLAFGRQVKPPRIVCGTQPYEMTFYGGTHQACRKPVAFCNAYESADGRRAVVVVNATGIAQSVTLFDRGRRERLTLEPDEIRILKK
;
A
#
# COMPACT_ATOMS: atom_id res chain seq x y z
N MET A 1 -28.94 73.65 52.17
CA MET A 1 -29.82 72.71 51.53
C MET A 1 -28.95 71.78 50.67
N MET A 2 -28.50 70.66 51.25
CA MET A 2 -27.63 69.65 50.59
C MET A 2 -28.49 68.50 50.07
N ARG A 3 -28.49 68.30 48.78
CA ARG A 3 -29.11 67.07 48.15
C ARG A 3 -28.05 65.97 48.06
N LYS A 4 -28.29 64.86 48.71
CA LYS A 4 -27.53 63.59 48.56
C LYS A 4 -27.97 62.93 47.29
N ILE A 5 -27.01 62.66 46.40
CA ILE A 5 -27.15 61.81 45.23
C ILE A 5 -26.65 60.44 45.67
N LEU A 6 -27.55 59.42 45.69
CA LEU A 6 -27.21 57.98 45.81
C LEU A 6 -26.81 57.47 44.46
N PHE A 7 -25.57 57.04 44.33
CA PHE A 7 -25.14 56.21 43.22
C PHE A 7 -25.41 54.72 43.56
N SER A 8 -26.34 54.10 42.87
CA SER A 8 -26.58 52.67 42.87
C SER A 8 -25.61 52.06 41.87
N GLY A 9 -24.53 51.51 42.39
CA GLY A 9 -23.61 50.71 41.61
C GLY A 9 -24.15 49.30 41.41
N ALA A 10 -24.63 48.96 40.22
CA ALA A 10 -24.88 47.59 39.82
C ALA A 10 -23.53 46.88 39.62
N LEU A 11 -23.21 46.01 40.55
CA LEU A 11 -22.07 45.07 40.40
C LEU A 11 -22.51 44.04 39.34
N THR A 12 -22.08 44.20 38.11
CA THR A 12 -22.08 43.14 37.09
C THR A 12 -21.03 42.13 37.53
N LEU A 13 -21.46 41.06 38.18
CA LEU A 13 -20.62 39.84 38.29
C LEU A 13 -20.39 39.34 36.88
N ALA A 14 -19.20 39.58 36.35
CA ALA A 14 -18.67 38.81 35.23
C ALA A 14 -18.60 37.34 35.71
N CYS A 15 -19.50 36.50 35.22
CA CYS A 15 -19.31 35.04 35.34
C CYS A 15 -17.98 34.70 34.67
N ALA A 16 -16.96 34.51 35.46
CA ALA A 16 -15.73 33.86 34.99
C ALA A 16 -16.15 32.49 34.38
N ALA A 17 -15.82 32.26 33.12
CA ALA A 17 -16.07 31.00 32.45
C ALA A 17 -15.50 29.89 33.34
N ARG A 18 -16.35 28.99 33.81
CA ARG A 18 -15.91 27.85 34.60
C ARG A 18 -15.29 26.83 33.63
N ALA A 19 -13.98 26.76 33.61
CA ALA A 19 -13.27 25.70 32.90
C ALA A 19 -13.14 24.46 33.81
N ALA A 20 -13.60 23.34 33.33
CA ALA A 20 -13.37 22.05 34.00
C ALA A 20 -12.05 21.47 33.49
N VAL A 21 -11.13 21.11 34.41
CA VAL A 21 -9.76 20.72 34.07
C VAL A 21 -9.51 19.28 34.44
N VAL A 22 -8.88 18.53 33.52
CA VAL A 22 -8.36 17.17 33.71
C VAL A 22 -6.90 17.14 33.34
N THR A 23 -6.04 16.62 34.23
CA THR A 23 -4.60 16.55 34.05
C THR A 23 -4.13 15.10 34.07
N SER A 24 -3.25 14.75 33.15
CA SER A 24 -2.47 13.52 33.11
C SER A 24 -0.96 13.81 33.24
N GLY A 25 -0.15 12.77 33.20
CA GLY A 25 1.32 12.95 33.24
C GLY A 25 1.89 13.70 32.01
N THR A 26 1.18 13.74 30.88
CA THR A 26 1.68 14.33 29.64
C THR A 26 0.83 15.47 29.09
N LEU A 27 -0.43 15.59 29.53
CA LEU A 27 -1.37 16.55 28.95
C LEU A 27 -2.38 17.06 30.00
N THR A 28 -2.64 18.36 29.96
CA THR A 28 -3.77 19.02 30.65
C THR A 28 -4.82 19.41 29.62
N VAL A 29 -6.08 19.05 29.89
CA VAL A 29 -7.24 19.34 29.05
C VAL A 29 -8.18 20.25 29.82
N GLU A 30 -8.55 21.37 29.22
CA GLU A 30 -9.56 22.26 29.75
C GLU A 30 -10.84 22.16 28.88
N LEU A 31 -11.98 21.97 29.57
CA LEU A 31 -13.30 21.90 28.94
C LEU A 31 -14.11 23.16 29.30
N ASP A 32 -14.67 23.80 28.31
CA ASP A 32 -15.55 24.95 28.50
C ASP A 32 -16.97 24.49 28.85
N GLU A 33 -17.41 24.67 30.10
CA GLU A 33 -18.74 24.30 30.54
C GLU A 33 -19.83 25.14 29.84
N THR A 34 -19.52 26.38 29.41
CA THR A 34 -20.46 27.26 28.72
C THR A 34 -20.65 26.84 27.26
N ALA A 35 -19.61 26.23 26.65
CA ALA A 35 -19.64 25.60 25.34
C ALA A 35 -19.97 24.08 25.43
N LYS A 36 -20.72 23.70 26.46
CA LYS A 36 -21.20 22.31 26.67
C LYS A 36 -20.06 21.29 26.63
N GLY A 37 -18.94 21.59 27.31
CA GLY A 37 -17.82 20.70 27.47
C GLY A 37 -16.91 20.59 26.22
N ALA A 38 -16.98 21.54 25.30
CA ALA A 38 -16.01 21.60 24.22
C ALA A 38 -14.60 21.78 24.76
N VAL A 39 -13.61 21.14 24.12
CA VAL A 39 -12.20 21.30 24.53
C VAL A 39 -11.75 22.70 24.16
N SER A 40 -11.43 23.51 25.19
CA SER A 40 -11.03 24.90 25.07
C SER A 40 -9.52 25.11 25.10
N ARG A 41 -8.79 24.15 25.70
CA ARG A 41 -7.35 24.24 25.78
C ARG A 41 -6.71 22.86 25.95
N LEU A 42 -5.54 22.68 25.34
CA LEU A 42 -4.71 21.48 25.42
C LEU A 42 -3.28 21.93 25.71
N VAL A 43 -2.73 21.55 26.87
CA VAL A 43 -1.41 22.00 27.31
C VAL A 43 -0.56 20.80 27.68
N THR A 44 0.66 20.72 27.16
CA THR A 44 1.61 19.66 27.52
C THR A 44 2.07 19.80 28.98
N ALA A 45 2.71 18.78 29.52
CA ALA A 45 3.22 18.77 30.90
C ALA A 45 4.18 19.94 31.21
N HIS A 46 4.91 20.43 30.20
CA HIS A 46 5.86 21.55 30.35
C HIS A 46 5.29 22.91 29.89
N GLY A 47 4.00 22.97 29.58
CA GLY A 47 3.29 24.20 29.39
C GLY A 47 3.14 24.68 27.93
N ALA A 48 3.49 23.86 26.94
CA ALA A 48 3.23 24.20 25.53
C ALA A 48 1.74 24.06 25.22
N ASP A 49 1.13 25.11 24.67
CA ASP A 49 -0.27 25.14 24.25
C ASP A 49 -0.40 24.59 22.82
N LEU A 50 -1.21 23.54 22.66
CA LEU A 50 -1.47 22.86 21.39
C LEU A 50 -2.76 23.34 20.74
N GLY A 51 -3.57 24.17 21.43
CA GLY A 51 -4.84 24.69 20.95
C GLY A 51 -4.69 25.79 19.92
N PRO A 52 -5.77 26.14 19.20
CA PRO A 52 -5.75 27.24 18.25
C PRO A 52 -5.52 28.59 18.95
N ALA A 53 -4.85 29.51 18.28
CA ALA A 53 -4.60 30.86 18.78
C ALA A 53 -5.93 31.64 19.01
N SER A 54 -7.00 31.30 18.30
CA SER A 54 -8.35 31.78 18.54
C SER A 54 -9.03 30.95 19.63
N ALA A 55 -10.02 31.49 20.32
CA ALA A 55 -10.84 30.74 21.27
C ALA A 55 -11.85 29.77 20.61
N ALA A 56 -11.55 29.33 19.38
CA ALA A 56 -12.43 28.44 18.63
C ALA A 56 -12.38 27.03 19.23
N THR A 57 -13.55 26.38 19.26
CA THR A 57 -13.70 25.01 19.74
C THR A 57 -14.53 24.18 18.77
N SER A 58 -14.41 22.86 18.82
CA SER A 58 -15.34 21.93 18.17
C SER A 58 -16.32 21.36 19.19
N PRO A 59 -17.59 21.09 18.82
CA PRO A 59 -18.48 20.30 19.67
C PRO A 59 -17.82 19.00 20.07
N LEU A 60 -17.90 18.63 21.36
CA LEU A 60 -17.15 17.51 21.92
C LEU A 60 -17.42 16.19 21.21
N PHE A 61 -18.65 16.01 20.72
CA PHE A 61 -19.03 14.84 19.91
C PHE A 61 -19.97 15.21 18.75
N SER A 62 -20.03 14.28 17.79
CA SER A 62 -21.05 14.23 16.74
C SER A 62 -21.52 12.79 16.59
N LEU A 63 -22.82 12.57 16.52
CA LEU A 63 -23.47 11.26 16.49
C LEU A 63 -24.38 11.17 15.26
N ARG A 64 -24.38 10.01 14.60
CA ARG A 64 -25.36 9.68 13.57
C ARG A 64 -26.28 8.59 14.07
N PHE A 65 -27.58 8.84 14.01
CA PHE A 65 -28.61 7.85 14.27
C PHE A 65 -29.33 7.49 12.99
N THR A 66 -29.66 6.22 12.84
CA THR A 66 -30.39 5.69 11.68
C THR A 66 -31.63 4.93 12.17
N ARG A 67 -32.72 5.04 11.43
CA ARG A 67 -33.97 4.33 11.73
C ARG A 67 -33.75 2.82 11.63
N THR A 68 -34.31 2.06 12.61
CA THR A 68 -34.22 0.60 12.63
C THR A 68 -35.13 -0.06 11.59
N ASP A 69 -36.20 0.62 11.19
CA ASP A 69 -37.18 0.18 10.19
C ASP A 69 -36.83 0.63 8.75
N ASP A 70 -36.10 1.75 8.60
CA ASP A 70 -35.71 2.32 7.30
C ASP A 70 -34.26 2.83 7.35
N PHE A 71 -33.31 2.04 6.89
CA PHE A 71 -31.87 2.34 6.94
C PHE A 71 -31.46 3.54 6.07
N THR A 72 -32.35 4.05 5.23
CA THR A 72 -32.08 5.25 4.40
C THR A 72 -32.28 6.55 5.17
N LYS A 73 -32.98 6.50 6.32
CA LYS A 73 -33.29 7.67 7.14
C LYS A 73 -32.34 7.79 8.32
N SER A 74 -31.59 8.88 8.34
CA SER A 74 -30.62 9.19 9.39
C SER A 74 -30.72 10.64 9.82
N VAL A 75 -30.34 10.89 11.08
CA VAL A 75 -30.21 12.24 11.65
C VAL A 75 -28.87 12.41 12.34
N TRP A 76 -28.36 13.62 12.36
CA TRP A 76 -27.13 13.98 13.06
C TRP A 76 -27.47 14.75 14.34
N VAL A 77 -26.68 14.49 15.39
CA VAL A 77 -26.78 15.13 16.70
C VAL A 77 -25.39 15.51 17.17
N GLN A 78 -25.21 16.71 17.67
CA GLN A 78 -23.95 17.23 18.20
C GLN A 78 -24.08 17.64 19.67
N ALA A 79 -22.95 17.75 20.37
CA ALA A 79 -22.93 18.22 21.74
C ALA A 79 -23.59 19.61 21.90
N SER A 80 -23.42 20.49 20.92
CA SER A 80 -24.03 21.81 20.86
C SER A 80 -25.56 21.79 20.81
N ASP A 81 -26.17 20.70 20.30
CA ASP A 81 -27.63 20.61 20.13
C ASP A 81 -28.34 20.25 21.44
N ALA A 82 -27.63 19.79 22.48
CA ALA A 82 -28.20 19.41 23.76
C ALA A 82 -28.94 20.58 24.45
N ALA A 83 -30.11 20.35 24.96
CA ALA A 83 -30.79 21.35 25.76
C ALA A 83 -30.08 21.61 27.10
N SER A 84 -29.44 20.61 27.64
CA SER A 84 -28.64 20.71 28.88
C SER A 84 -27.38 19.85 28.84
N CYS A 85 -26.31 20.35 29.47
CA CYS A 85 -25.08 19.63 29.76
C CYS A 85 -24.75 19.87 31.23
N VAL A 86 -24.63 18.76 32.00
CA VAL A 86 -24.24 18.81 33.39
C VAL A 86 -22.85 18.22 33.51
N CYS A 87 -21.89 18.97 34.02
CA CYS A 87 -20.53 18.57 34.27
C CYS A 87 -20.33 18.25 35.76
N GLU A 88 -20.00 17.02 36.07
CA GLU A 88 -19.75 16.52 37.43
C GLU A 88 -18.29 16.09 37.56
N ARG A 89 -17.68 16.44 38.71
CA ARG A 89 -16.36 15.93 39.04
C ARG A 89 -16.46 14.51 39.55
N THR A 90 -15.56 13.64 39.05
CA THR A 90 -15.37 12.27 39.53
C THR A 90 -14.03 12.17 40.25
N PRO A 91 -13.74 11.09 40.98
CA PRO A 91 -12.44 10.93 41.66
C PRO A 91 -11.22 11.00 40.73
N ASP A 92 -11.38 10.62 39.47
CA ASP A 92 -10.32 10.51 38.43
C ASP A 92 -10.51 11.46 37.23
N GLY A 93 -11.51 12.36 37.28
CA GLY A 93 -11.74 13.29 36.19
C GLY A 93 -13.12 13.96 36.17
N LEU A 94 -13.83 13.86 35.04
CA LEU A 94 -15.09 14.51 34.79
C LEU A 94 -16.07 13.54 34.11
N ALA A 95 -17.38 13.73 34.43
CA ALA A 95 -18.50 13.16 33.70
C ALA A 95 -19.43 14.28 33.19
N LEU A 96 -19.71 14.27 31.88
CA LEU A 96 -20.60 15.23 31.24
C LEU A 96 -21.84 14.50 30.76
N THR A 97 -23.01 14.89 31.27
CA THR A 97 -24.29 14.30 30.92
C THR A 97 -25.10 15.29 30.07
N TYR A 98 -25.43 14.86 28.85
CA TYR A 98 -26.20 15.66 27.89
C TYR A 98 -27.60 15.10 27.74
N ARG A 99 -28.61 16.00 27.74
CA ARG A 99 -30.01 15.66 27.53
C ARG A 99 -30.67 16.65 26.57
N GLY A 100 -31.83 16.25 26.03
CA GLY A 100 -32.59 17.10 25.08
C GLY A 100 -31.87 17.16 23.72
N LEU A 101 -31.48 16.04 23.19
CA LEU A 101 -30.69 15.84 21.97
C LEU A 101 -31.58 15.45 20.76
N GLY A 102 -32.75 16.05 20.62
CA GLY A 102 -33.64 15.81 19.47
C GLY A 102 -34.45 14.51 19.56
N GLU A 103 -34.90 14.03 18.39
CA GLU A 103 -35.85 12.91 18.30
C GLU A 103 -35.19 11.52 18.41
N ALA A 104 -33.88 11.40 18.14
CA ALA A 104 -33.19 10.12 18.04
C ALA A 104 -32.38 9.73 19.28
N CYS A 105 -31.96 10.71 20.07
CA CYS A 105 -31.06 10.50 21.20
C CYS A 105 -31.74 10.86 22.52
N GLU A 106 -31.69 9.97 23.50
CA GLU A 106 -32.22 10.21 24.84
C GLU A 106 -31.19 10.91 25.73
N GLN A 107 -29.98 10.35 25.74
CA GLN A 107 -28.88 10.80 26.62
C GLN A 107 -27.52 10.46 26.03
N VAL A 108 -26.53 11.33 26.29
CA VAL A 108 -25.11 11.03 26.11
C VAL A 108 -24.37 11.29 27.42
N VAL A 109 -23.51 10.39 27.82
CA VAL A 109 -22.60 10.56 28.94
C VAL A 109 -21.18 10.43 28.43
N CYS A 110 -20.41 11.51 28.51
CA CYS A 110 -18.99 11.55 28.20
C CYS A 110 -18.16 11.51 29.48
N THR A 111 -17.11 10.72 29.52
CA THR A 111 -16.15 10.68 30.62
C THR A 111 -14.78 11.13 30.13
N VAL A 112 -14.10 11.92 30.95
CA VAL A 112 -12.73 12.38 30.70
C VAL A 112 -11.93 12.11 31.97
N LYS A 113 -10.94 11.21 31.90
CA LYS A 113 -10.19 10.74 33.06
C LYS A 113 -8.72 11.10 32.92
N GLY A 114 -8.16 11.60 34.02
CA GLY A 114 -6.73 11.92 34.19
C GLY A 114 -6.05 10.97 35.19
N GLY A 115 -4.99 11.46 35.83
CA GLY A 115 -4.28 10.75 36.88
C GLY A 115 -3.31 9.65 36.42
N GLY A 116 -3.36 9.24 35.15
CA GLY A 116 -2.38 8.36 34.52
C GLY A 116 -1.42 9.12 33.62
N GLU A 117 -0.69 8.40 32.76
CA GLU A 117 0.22 9.01 31.76
C GLU A 117 -0.57 9.79 30.70
N MET A 118 -1.74 9.27 30.26
CA MET A 118 -2.60 9.82 29.22
C MET A 118 -3.96 10.23 29.76
N VAL A 119 -4.62 11.19 29.10
CA VAL A 119 -6.04 11.46 29.30
C VAL A 119 -6.85 10.40 28.56
N ARG A 120 -7.85 9.80 29.24
CA ARG A 120 -8.73 8.76 28.71
C ARG A 120 -10.13 9.30 28.48
N TRP A 121 -10.70 8.98 27.33
CA TRP A 121 -12.00 9.43 26.85
C TRP A 121 -12.94 8.26 26.66
N GLY A 122 -14.10 8.31 27.30
CA GLY A 122 -15.15 7.30 27.16
C GLY A 122 -16.49 7.96 26.86
N VAL A 123 -17.37 7.28 26.13
CA VAL A 123 -18.72 7.76 25.82
C VAL A 123 -19.73 6.64 25.89
N SER A 124 -20.91 6.95 26.43
CA SER A 124 -22.11 6.12 26.43
C SER A 124 -23.26 6.93 25.81
N VAL A 125 -23.99 6.31 24.90
CA VAL A 125 -25.09 6.92 24.13
C VAL A 125 -26.34 6.07 24.28
N THR A 126 -27.48 6.65 24.68
CA THR A 126 -28.76 6.00 24.71
C THR A 126 -29.62 6.50 23.57
N ALA A 127 -29.95 5.62 22.63
CA ALA A 127 -30.86 5.89 21.53
C ALA A 127 -32.32 5.82 21.99
N LYS A 128 -33.20 6.64 21.41
CA LYS A 128 -34.64 6.53 21.59
C LYS A 128 -35.22 5.35 20.78
N PRO A 129 -36.38 4.81 21.18
CA PRO A 129 -37.03 3.72 20.45
C PRO A 129 -37.20 4.01 18.96
N GLY A 130 -36.88 3.04 18.09
CA GLY A 130 -36.96 3.15 16.63
C GLY A 130 -35.68 3.75 15.97
N TRP A 131 -34.68 4.08 16.77
CA TRP A 131 -33.40 4.59 16.32
C TRP A 131 -32.23 3.68 16.77
N ALA A 132 -31.19 3.62 15.99
CA ALA A 132 -29.92 2.98 16.33
C ALA A 132 -28.78 3.98 16.12
N LEU A 133 -27.83 3.98 17.05
CA LEU A 133 -26.58 4.72 16.89
C LEU A 133 -25.73 4.04 15.82
N GLU A 134 -25.41 4.77 14.77
CA GLU A 134 -24.62 4.25 13.65
C GLU A 134 -23.17 4.76 13.67
N GLU A 135 -22.96 6.01 14.06
CA GLU A 135 -21.65 6.63 14.08
C GLU A 135 -21.46 7.48 15.33
N THR A 136 -20.32 7.35 15.95
CA THR A 136 -19.88 8.18 17.08
C THR A 136 -18.54 8.81 16.74
N THR A 137 -18.49 10.14 16.58
CA THR A 137 -17.24 10.90 16.50
C THR A 137 -16.97 11.49 17.88
N TYR A 138 -15.98 10.93 18.61
CA TYR A 138 -15.63 11.35 19.97
C TYR A 138 -14.24 10.84 20.37
N PRO A 139 -13.41 11.62 21.08
CA PRO A 139 -13.56 13.06 21.25
C PRO A 139 -13.26 13.81 19.95
N ARG A 140 -13.74 15.06 19.86
CA ARG A 140 -13.38 16.00 18.79
C ARG A 140 -12.58 17.13 19.42
N MET A 141 -11.37 17.35 18.93
CA MET A 141 -10.44 18.35 19.47
C MET A 141 -9.89 19.21 18.36
N LEU A 142 -9.89 20.49 18.58
CA LEU A 142 -9.30 21.45 17.64
C LEU A 142 -7.89 21.80 18.11
N LEU A 143 -6.90 21.54 17.25
CA LEU A 143 -5.50 21.87 17.45
C LEU A 143 -5.10 23.10 16.62
N SER A 144 -3.98 23.71 16.99
CA SER A 144 -3.39 24.81 16.22
C SER A 144 -3.05 24.37 14.78
N LYS A 145 -3.13 25.33 13.85
CA LYS A 145 -2.58 25.17 12.50
C LYS A 145 -1.07 25.36 12.45
N CYS A 146 -0.49 25.91 13.50
CA CYS A 146 0.92 26.15 13.65
C CYS A 146 1.30 25.87 15.10
N LEU A 147 2.08 24.87 15.33
CA LEU A 147 2.76 24.62 16.61
C LEU A 147 3.97 25.55 16.67
N GLY A 148 4.26 26.09 17.85
CA GLY A 148 5.41 26.99 17.99
C GLY A 148 5.31 28.26 17.14
N THR A 149 6.32 28.59 16.34
CA THR A 149 6.48 29.85 15.63
C THR A 149 6.46 29.77 14.12
N SER A 150 6.58 28.56 13.56
CA SER A 150 6.59 28.30 12.11
C SER A 150 5.72 27.10 11.79
N PRO A 151 4.87 27.17 10.76
CA PRO A 151 4.10 26.01 10.31
C PRO A 151 4.91 25.08 9.38
N ASP A 152 6.14 25.46 8.98
CA ASP A 152 6.93 24.73 7.97
C ASP A 152 7.57 23.46 8.54
N ASP A 153 7.77 23.40 9.85
CA ASP A 153 8.24 22.22 10.60
C ASP A 153 7.10 21.37 11.16
N ASP A 154 5.85 21.88 11.09
CA ASP A 154 4.68 21.13 11.50
C ASP A 154 4.44 19.90 10.63
N CYS A 155 4.24 18.76 11.26
CA CYS A 155 4.06 17.46 10.63
C CYS A 155 2.86 16.71 11.20
N CYS A 156 2.09 16.05 10.34
CA CYS A 156 1.02 15.14 10.73
C CYS A 156 1.28 13.74 10.19
N VAL A 157 1.18 12.74 11.06
CA VAL A 157 1.27 11.32 10.71
C VAL A 157 0.08 10.57 11.29
N ILE A 158 -0.42 9.60 10.52
CA ILE A 158 -1.43 8.62 10.94
C ILE A 158 -0.88 7.24 10.67
N GLY A 159 -1.20 6.28 11.51
CA GLY A 159 -0.84 4.87 11.32
C GLY A 159 -1.49 4.25 10.07
N SER A 160 -1.15 4.74 8.88
CA SER A 160 -1.76 4.34 7.60
C SER A 160 -0.90 3.32 6.85
N ALA A 161 -1.54 2.45 6.08
CA ALA A 161 -0.90 1.44 5.22
C ALA A 161 0.03 2.05 4.16
N LYS A 162 -0.27 3.27 3.71
CA LYS A 162 0.59 4.06 2.83
C LYS A 162 1.21 5.19 3.65
N GLY A 163 2.07 4.81 4.59
CA GLY A 163 2.66 5.70 5.57
C GLY A 163 3.40 6.88 4.95
N GLY A 164 3.12 8.06 5.47
CA GLY A 164 3.78 9.28 5.01
C GLY A 164 3.58 10.44 5.95
N VAL A 165 4.54 11.36 5.94
CA VAL A 165 4.50 12.58 6.72
C VAL A 165 3.82 13.67 5.90
N THR A 166 2.73 14.20 6.39
CA THR A 166 2.10 15.40 5.84
C THR A 166 2.73 16.63 6.47
N ARG A 167 3.56 17.36 5.73
CA ARG A 167 4.16 18.61 6.19
C ARG A 167 3.19 19.77 6.03
N ASN A 168 3.27 20.73 6.96
CA ASN A 168 2.46 21.93 7.04
C ASN A 168 0.96 21.63 6.80
N PRO A 169 0.32 20.77 7.64
CA PRO A 169 -1.07 20.39 7.46
C PRO A 169 -2.02 21.58 7.60
N GLY A 170 -1.64 22.60 8.37
CA GLY A 170 -2.39 23.84 8.56
C GLY A 170 -2.61 24.63 7.27
N ALA A 171 -1.66 24.59 6.33
CA ALA A 171 -1.75 25.24 5.03
C ALA A 171 -2.64 24.51 4.01
N LYS A 172 -3.04 23.26 4.27
CA LYS A 172 -3.84 22.46 3.32
C LYS A 172 -5.29 22.91 3.20
N GLY A 173 -5.77 23.77 4.13
CA GLY A 173 -7.11 24.37 4.12
C GLY A 173 -8.21 23.46 4.68
N SER A 174 -9.43 24.02 4.77
CA SER A 174 -10.56 23.35 5.42
C SER A 174 -11.14 22.15 4.69
N LYS A 175 -10.77 21.92 3.43
CA LYS A 175 -11.17 20.73 2.67
C LYS A 175 -10.18 19.57 2.82
N TRP A 176 -9.04 19.79 3.43
CA TRP A 176 -8.06 18.75 3.67
C TRP A 176 -8.56 17.78 4.73
N TRP A 177 -8.28 16.52 4.52
CA TRP A 177 -8.49 15.47 5.50
C TRP A 177 -7.42 14.39 5.34
N PHE A 178 -7.02 13.82 6.46
CA PHE A 178 -6.09 12.70 6.54
C PHE A 178 -6.62 11.74 7.61
N ARG A 179 -7.39 10.75 7.19
CA ARG A 179 -8.02 9.74 8.02
C ARG A 179 -7.84 8.37 7.40
N ALA A 180 -7.74 7.36 8.24
CA ALA A 180 -7.70 5.97 7.81
C ALA A 180 -8.69 5.14 8.62
N ARG A 181 -9.25 4.10 7.99
CA ARG A 181 -10.25 3.20 8.57
C ARG A 181 -9.61 1.91 9.02
N GLN A 182 -10.05 1.38 10.17
CA GLN A 182 -9.76 0.06 10.66
C GLN A 182 -11.06 -0.76 10.81
N PRO A 183 -11.09 -2.02 10.37
CA PRO A 183 -10.09 -2.65 9.52
C PRO A 183 -10.05 -2.00 8.13
N GLY A 184 -8.87 -1.95 7.53
CA GLY A 184 -8.59 -1.27 6.26
C GLY A 184 -7.25 -0.54 6.32
N ALA A 185 -7.17 0.64 5.73
CA ALA A 185 -5.93 1.40 5.58
C ALA A 185 -5.31 1.92 6.90
N LEU A 186 -6.00 1.88 8.05
CA LEU A 186 -5.42 2.18 9.36
C LEU A 186 -4.74 0.91 9.88
N VAL A 187 -3.42 0.89 9.88
CA VAL A 187 -2.60 -0.26 10.28
C VAL A 187 -2.20 -0.25 11.75
N ALA A 188 -2.19 0.96 12.36
CA ALA A 188 -1.97 1.19 13.77
C ALA A 188 -2.88 2.34 14.23
N GLN A 189 -3.46 2.23 15.41
CA GLN A 189 -4.60 3.03 15.83
C GLN A 189 -4.20 4.36 16.46
N PHE A 190 -3.28 5.12 15.84
CA PHE A 190 -2.89 6.43 16.33
C PHE A 190 -2.73 7.48 15.24
N ALA A 191 -2.77 8.76 15.67
CA ALA A 191 -2.44 9.93 14.88
C ALA A 191 -1.65 10.93 15.74
N THR A 192 -0.82 11.73 15.09
CA THR A 192 0.01 12.76 15.75
C THR A 192 0.11 14.02 14.91
N LEU A 193 0.20 15.16 15.58
CA LEU A 193 0.65 16.43 15.08
C LEU A 193 1.87 16.85 15.88
N TYR A 194 2.96 17.24 15.25
CA TYR A 194 4.19 17.64 15.92
C TYR A 194 5.01 18.63 15.12
N ASP A 195 5.81 19.42 15.81
CA ASP A 195 6.96 20.17 15.28
C ASP A 195 8.27 19.60 15.89
N ASP A 196 9.38 20.29 15.75
CA ASP A 196 10.66 19.85 16.32
C ASP A 196 10.69 19.83 17.87
N ARG A 197 9.75 20.49 18.57
CA ARG A 197 9.77 20.72 20.00
C ARG A 197 8.64 20.05 20.76
N VAL A 198 7.46 19.97 20.15
CA VAL A 198 6.26 19.52 20.83
C VAL A 198 5.40 18.67 19.91
N GLY A 199 4.67 17.72 20.47
CA GLY A 199 3.73 16.92 19.72
C GLY A 199 2.47 16.55 20.51
N PHE A 200 1.40 16.37 19.76
CA PHE A 200 0.11 15.85 20.22
C PHE A 200 -0.04 14.40 19.77
N TYR A 201 -0.57 13.57 20.64
CA TYR A 201 -0.84 12.16 20.41
C TYR A 201 -2.31 11.85 20.67
N LEU A 202 -2.93 11.15 19.72
CA LEU A 202 -4.30 10.59 19.81
C LEU A 202 -4.26 9.13 19.39
N ALA A 203 -4.84 8.24 20.21
CA ALA A 203 -4.96 6.83 19.84
C ALA A 203 -6.27 6.22 20.34
N ALA A 204 -6.62 5.08 19.71
CA ALA A 204 -7.64 4.17 20.21
C ALA A 204 -6.97 2.90 20.71
N GLU A 205 -7.15 2.58 22.00
CA GLU A 205 -6.64 1.35 22.61
C GLU A 205 -7.67 0.21 22.47
N ASP A 206 -7.91 -0.22 21.22
CA ASP A 206 -8.94 -1.22 20.88
C ASP A 206 -8.32 -2.55 20.47
N ALA A 207 -8.33 -3.51 21.36
CA ALA A 207 -7.84 -4.86 21.11
C ALA A 207 -8.83 -5.75 20.32
N ALA A 208 -10.12 -5.39 20.27
CA ALA A 208 -11.15 -6.19 19.60
C ALA A 208 -11.23 -5.91 18.09
N GLY A 209 -10.86 -4.71 17.65
CA GLY A 209 -10.93 -4.30 16.26
C GLY A 209 -12.30 -3.81 15.81
N HIS A 210 -12.94 -2.97 16.65
CA HIS A 210 -14.17 -2.29 16.24
C HIS A 210 -13.90 -1.39 15.03
N VAL A 211 -14.86 -1.31 14.12
CA VAL A 211 -14.73 -0.46 12.93
C VAL A 211 -14.67 1.00 13.34
N LYS A 212 -13.61 1.67 12.94
CA LYS A 212 -13.39 3.08 13.24
C LYS A 212 -12.53 3.78 12.18
N ASP A 213 -12.67 5.09 12.09
CA ASP A 213 -11.73 6.00 11.42
C ASP A 213 -11.00 6.82 12.49
N LEU A 214 -9.72 7.04 12.29
CA LEU A 214 -8.92 7.89 13.13
C LEU A 214 -8.12 8.86 12.27
N GLY A 215 -7.93 10.09 12.74
CA GLY A 215 -7.09 11.05 12.03
C GLY A 215 -7.50 12.50 12.21
N ALA A 216 -7.07 13.32 11.26
CA ALA A 216 -7.18 14.76 11.25
C ALA A 216 -7.96 15.29 10.04
N SER A 217 -8.55 16.48 10.18
CA SER A 217 -9.14 17.24 9.08
C SER A 217 -8.95 18.74 9.30
N GLY A 218 -8.80 19.48 8.22
CA GLY A 218 -8.75 20.93 8.26
C GLY A 218 -10.06 21.53 8.75
N ALA A 219 -9.97 22.55 9.58
CA ALA A 219 -11.06 23.40 10.01
C ALA A 219 -10.72 24.88 9.73
N THR A 220 -11.72 25.77 9.85
CA THR A 220 -11.48 27.20 9.63
C THR A 220 -10.41 27.75 10.57
N GLU A 221 -10.46 27.35 11.83
CA GLU A 221 -9.60 27.93 12.89
C GLU A 221 -8.54 26.95 13.42
N GLY A 222 -8.43 25.74 12.86
CA GLY A 222 -7.49 24.75 13.36
C GLY A 222 -7.44 23.48 12.54
N LEU A 223 -6.91 22.43 13.16
CA LEU A 223 -6.93 21.06 12.68
C LEU A 223 -7.77 20.22 13.66
N GLU A 224 -8.85 19.62 13.19
CA GLU A 224 -9.68 18.77 14.04
C GLU A 224 -9.16 17.33 14.06
N PHE A 225 -8.78 16.87 15.23
CA PHE A 225 -8.43 15.48 15.51
C PHE A 225 -9.60 14.76 16.18
N SER A 226 -9.91 13.55 15.73
CA SER A 226 -11.01 12.76 16.30
C SER A 226 -10.91 11.28 15.97
N VAL A 227 -11.60 10.47 16.79
CA VAL A 227 -11.88 9.06 16.52
C VAL A 227 -13.36 8.94 16.15
N ARG A 228 -13.65 8.25 15.05
CA ARG A 228 -14.99 7.96 14.56
C ARG A 228 -15.23 6.46 14.60
N ARG A 229 -16.07 6.02 15.54
CA ARG A 229 -16.50 4.61 15.66
C ARG A 229 -17.77 4.39 14.83
N PHE A 230 -17.87 3.23 14.20
CA PHE A 230 -19.04 2.78 13.47
C PHE A 230 -19.61 1.52 14.12
N ALA A 231 -20.92 1.48 14.25
CA ALA A 231 -21.69 0.37 14.80
C ALA A 231 -23.14 0.45 14.28
N PHE A 232 -24.02 -0.38 14.79
CA PHE A 232 -25.46 -0.24 14.62
C PHE A 232 -26.12 -0.71 15.94
N ASP A 233 -26.09 0.20 16.91
CA ASP A 233 -26.51 -0.09 18.28
C ASP A 233 -27.86 0.55 18.58
N ALA A 234 -28.90 -0.25 18.72
CA ALA A 234 -30.17 0.16 19.34
C ALA A 234 -30.02 0.21 20.87
N ASN A 235 -30.81 0.99 21.56
CA ASN A 235 -30.75 1.18 23.01
C ASN A 235 -29.50 1.93 23.49
N THR A 236 -28.79 1.41 24.50
CA THR A 236 -27.58 2.02 25.05
C THR A 236 -26.34 1.41 24.44
N SER A 237 -25.53 2.24 23.84
CA SER A 237 -24.20 1.89 23.28
C SER A 237 -23.10 2.49 24.14
N VAL A 238 -22.23 1.64 24.69
CA VAL A 238 -21.04 2.05 25.43
C VAL A 238 -19.83 1.85 24.54
N GLN A 239 -18.93 2.86 24.47
CA GLN A 239 -17.67 2.68 23.78
C GLN A 239 -16.83 1.60 24.46
N ALA A 240 -16.50 0.54 23.71
CA ALA A 240 -15.88 -0.67 24.23
C ALA A 240 -14.35 -0.59 24.35
N PHE A 241 -13.74 0.56 24.03
CA PHE A 241 -12.31 0.80 24.07
C PHE A 241 -12.00 2.22 24.53
N ASP A 242 -10.84 2.42 25.10
CA ASP A 242 -10.38 3.75 25.48
C ASP A 242 -9.87 4.51 24.24
N VAL A 243 -10.27 5.76 24.12
CA VAL A 243 -9.53 6.73 23.33
C VAL A 243 -8.59 7.47 24.28
N VAL A 244 -7.33 7.62 23.91
CA VAL A 244 -6.32 8.27 24.74
C VAL A 244 -5.69 9.44 24.02
N THR A 245 -5.37 10.49 24.78
CA THR A 245 -4.61 11.64 24.29
C THR A 245 -3.45 11.97 25.21
N GLY A 246 -2.37 12.45 24.63
CA GLY A 246 -1.18 12.86 25.35
C GLY A 246 -0.39 13.92 24.60
N GLY A 247 0.61 14.45 25.25
CA GLY A 247 1.63 15.32 24.67
C GLY A 247 3.01 14.66 24.78
N PHE A 248 3.92 15.08 23.92
CA PHE A 248 5.34 14.74 24.02
C PHE A 248 6.19 15.94 23.62
N GLU A 249 7.42 15.98 24.07
CA GLU A 249 8.31 17.11 23.84
C GLU A 249 9.72 16.63 23.47
N GLY A 250 10.35 17.36 22.57
CA GLY A 250 11.70 17.13 22.09
C GLY A 250 12.68 18.17 22.63
N THR A 251 13.96 17.90 22.40
CA THR A 251 15.06 18.81 22.67
C THR A 251 15.77 19.18 21.36
N PRO A 252 16.62 20.21 21.34
CA PRO A 252 17.43 20.51 20.14
C PRO A 252 18.34 19.36 19.72
N GLU A 253 18.77 18.52 20.67
CA GLU A 253 19.61 17.34 20.42
C GLU A 253 18.80 16.12 19.95
N ASP A 254 17.54 16.02 20.37
CA ASP A 254 16.59 14.96 20.02
C ASP A 254 15.21 15.58 19.71
N PRO A 255 15.02 16.17 18.53
CA PRO A 255 13.78 16.80 18.17
C PRO A 255 12.64 15.79 18.05
N CYS A 256 11.40 16.27 18.23
CA CYS A 256 10.22 15.45 18.05
C CYS A 256 10.12 14.90 16.64
N SER A 257 9.57 13.71 16.55
CA SER A 257 9.25 13.03 15.29
C SER A 257 8.03 12.12 15.49
N TRP A 258 7.51 11.58 14.41
CA TRP A 258 6.41 10.59 14.48
C TRP A 258 6.80 9.33 15.29
N HIS A 259 8.10 9.03 15.42
CA HIS A 259 8.58 7.90 16.21
C HIS A 259 8.24 8.05 17.69
N ASP A 260 8.22 9.28 18.22
CA ASP A 260 7.89 9.52 19.62
C ASP A 260 6.41 9.16 19.90
N ALA A 261 5.50 9.55 18.98
CA ALA A 261 4.10 9.13 19.04
C ALA A 261 3.93 7.61 18.85
N ALA A 262 4.70 7.02 17.93
CA ALA A 262 4.71 5.58 17.73
C ALA A 262 5.23 4.82 18.95
N ASP A 263 6.24 5.33 19.67
CA ASP A 263 6.73 4.75 20.92
C ASP A 263 5.71 4.83 22.05
N LEU A 264 4.92 5.90 22.12
CA LEU A 264 3.78 5.97 23.04
C LEU A 264 2.75 4.89 22.73
N TYR A 265 2.39 4.73 21.46
CA TYR A 265 1.47 3.68 21.01
C TYR A 265 2.02 2.28 21.25
N LYS A 266 3.30 2.07 20.98
CA LYS A 266 4.00 0.79 21.13
C LYS A 266 3.91 0.24 22.56
N ARG A 267 3.89 1.10 23.58
CA ARG A 267 3.75 0.69 25.00
C ARG A 267 2.47 -0.09 25.29
N TRP A 268 1.40 0.20 24.57
CA TRP A 268 0.13 -0.53 24.61
C TRP A 268 0.10 -1.69 23.62
N ALA A 269 0.45 -1.44 22.36
CA ALA A 269 0.28 -2.35 21.24
C ALA A 269 1.05 -3.67 21.41
N VAL A 270 2.29 -3.62 21.94
CA VAL A 270 3.12 -4.82 22.16
C VAL A 270 2.62 -5.73 23.28
N LYS A 271 1.65 -5.28 24.09
CA LYS A 271 1.00 -6.11 25.12
C LYS A 271 -0.22 -6.87 24.58
N GLN A 272 -0.61 -6.63 23.34
CA GLN A 272 -1.78 -7.25 22.75
C GLN A 272 -1.47 -8.63 22.18
N ALA A 273 -2.52 -9.42 21.92
CA ALA A 273 -2.40 -10.79 21.43
C ALA A 273 -1.58 -10.91 20.13
N TRP A 274 -1.61 -9.90 19.27
CA TRP A 274 -0.87 -9.91 18.01
C TRP A 274 0.66 -9.72 18.15
N CYS A 275 1.15 -9.42 19.34
CA CYS A 275 2.57 -9.35 19.71
C CYS A 275 2.96 -10.40 20.76
N ALA A 276 2.17 -11.44 20.96
CA ALA A 276 2.40 -12.44 22.02
C ALA A 276 3.70 -13.23 21.83
N LYS A 277 4.15 -13.42 20.59
CA LYS A 277 5.41 -14.10 20.25
C LYS A 277 6.14 -13.29 19.18
N ARG A 278 7.46 -13.12 19.34
CA ARG A 278 8.31 -12.62 18.26
C ARG A 278 8.31 -13.60 17.10
N PHE A 279 8.57 -13.11 15.89
CA PHE A 279 8.50 -13.93 14.68
C PHE A 279 9.34 -15.20 14.75
N GLN A 280 10.56 -15.11 15.27
CA GLN A 280 11.45 -16.26 15.43
C GLN A 280 10.95 -17.32 16.44
N GLU A 281 10.07 -16.93 17.37
CA GLU A 281 9.50 -17.80 18.40
C GLU A 281 8.20 -18.49 17.94
N ARG A 282 7.70 -18.14 16.76
CA ARG A 282 6.42 -18.62 16.22
C ARG A 282 6.58 -20.01 15.61
N GLU A 283 5.95 -21.00 16.23
CA GLU A 283 5.92 -22.40 15.76
C GLU A 283 4.90 -22.63 14.64
N ASP A 284 3.92 -21.74 14.50
CA ASP A 284 2.93 -21.76 13.44
C ASP A 284 3.48 -21.27 12.09
N VAL A 285 4.71 -20.74 12.08
CA VAL A 285 5.42 -20.31 10.87
C VAL A 285 6.53 -21.31 10.54
N PRO A 286 6.66 -21.79 9.28
CA PRO A 286 7.67 -22.78 8.93
C PRO A 286 9.10 -22.27 9.08
N ALA A 287 10.03 -23.20 9.28
CA ALA A 287 11.43 -22.88 9.55
C ALA A 287 12.09 -22.06 8.43
N TRP A 288 11.74 -22.33 7.16
CA TRP A 288 12.28 -21.61 6.02
C TRP A 288 11.85 -20.13 5.98
N MET A 289 10.64 -19.77 6.48
CA MET A 289 10.25 -18.39 6.66
C MET A 289 11.05 -17.70 7.78
N ARG A 290 11.33 -18.42 8.86
CA ARG A 290 12.16 -17.93 9.98
C ARG A 290 13.65 -17.90 9.64
N ASP A 291 14.02 -18.30 8.42
CA ASP A 291 15.39 -18.26 7.91
C ASP A 291 15.69 -17.05 7.01
N ALA A 292 14.96 -15.93 7.25
CA ALA A 292 15.14 -14.68 6.52
C ALA A 292 15.16 -14.86 4.98
N PRO A 293 14.06 -15.29 4.37
CA PRO A 293 13.99 -15.55 2.92
C PRO A 293 14.12 -14.26 2.11
N ALA A 294 14.53 -14.42 0.85
CA ALA A 294 14.29 -13.39 -0.16
C ALA A 294 13.00 -13.68 -0.94
N MET A 295 12.59 -12.75 -1.78
CA MET A 295 11.38 -12.86 -2.58
C MET A 295 11.66 -12.54 -4.05
N VAL A 296 10.93 -13.19 -4.96
CA VAL A 296 10.97 -12.93 -6.41
C VAL A 296 9.55 -12.94 -6.97
N ARG A 297 9.29 -12.16 -8.02
CA ARG A 297 8.00 -12.15 -8.69
C ARG A 297 8.10 -12.64 -10.12
N PHE A 298 7.38 -13.72 -10.43
CA PHE A 298 7.19 -14.22 -11.78
C PHE A 298 5.81 -13.85 -12.32
N THR A 299 5.80 -13.29 -13.52
CA THR A 299 4.58 -12.88 -14.20
C THR A 299 4.03 -14.00 -15.09
N ARG A 300 2.84 -13.78 -15.67
CA ARG A 300 2.17 -14.76 -16.56
C ARG A 300 3.07 -15.29 -17.67
N GLU A 301 3.88 -14.43 -18.27
CA GLU A 301 4.81 -14.79 -19.34
C GLU A 301 5.87 -15.80 -18.91
N TRP A 302 6.30 -15.70 -17.65
CA TRP A 302 7.21 -16.67 -17.05
C TRP A 302 6.50 -18.00 -16.79
N LEU A 303 5.26 -17.97 -16.31
CA LEU A 303 4.48 -19.17 -16.02
C LEU A 303 4.07 -19.92 -17.30
N GLN A 304 3.85 -19.20 -18.40
CA GLN A 304 3.65 -19.80 -19.73
C GLN A 304 4.91 -20.48 -20.29
N GLU A 305 6.08 -20.15 -19.74
CA GLU A 305 7.37 -20.73 -20.10
C GLU A 305 8.06 -21.31 -18.85
N PRO A 306 7.53 -22.36 -18.22
CA PRO A 306 8.01 -22.86 -16.93
C PRO A 306 9.50 -23.28 -16.94
N GLU A 307 10.04 -23.66 -18.10
CA GLU A 307 11.48 -23.93 -18.24
C GLU A 307 12.35 -22.67 -18.02
N SER A 308 11.81 -21.47 -18.33
CA SER A 308 12.50 -20.22 -18.03
C SER A 308 12.59 -19.97 -16.53
N VAL A 309 11.54 -20.32 -15.77
CA VAL A 309 11.56 -20.24 -14.29
C VAL A 309 12.57 -21.23 -13.71
N ARG A 310 12.58 -22.49 -14.21
CA ARG A 310 13.53 -23.51 -13.80
C ARG A 310 14.98 -23.10 -14.07
N ALA A 311 15.22 -22.57 -15.28
CA ALA A 311 16.54 -22.10 -15.69
C ALA A 311 17.00 -20.92 -14.82
N TRP A 312 16.15 -19.97 -14.52
CA TRP A 312 16.45 -18.83 -13.64
C TRP A 312 16.81 -19.33 -12.24
N MET A 313 15.99 -20.22 -11.69
CA MET A 313 16.22 -20.78 -10.36
C MET A 313 17.55 -21.53 -10.27
N ALA A 314 17.84 -22.42 -11.22
CA ALA A 314 19.05 -23.26 -11.21
C ALA A 314 20.31 -22.50 -11.60
N ASN A 315 20.23 -21.61 -12.61
CA ASN A 315 21.41 -20.98 -13.21
C ASN A 315 21.76 -19.62 -12.60
N TYR A 316 20.80 -18.94 -11.95
CA TYR A 316 21.02 -17.66 -11.28
C TYR A 316 20.87 -17.83 -9.77
N TRP A 317 19.65 -18.06 -9.28
CA TRP A 317 19.36 -17.99 -7.85
C TRP A 317 20.23 -18.95 -7.03
N ARG A 318 20.27 -20.23 -7.36
CA ARG A 318 21.04 -21.23 -6.58
C ARG A 318 22.55 -21.11 -6.73
N LYS A 319 23.04 -20.45 -7.77
CA LYS A 319 24.47 -20.15 -7.91
C LYS A 319 24.89 -18.96 -7.07
N GLU A 320 24.07 -17.92 -7.04
CA GLU A 320 24.37 -16.69 -6.32
C GLU A 320 24.00 -16.76 -4.83
N TYR A 321 22.93 -17.50 -4.48
CA TYR A 321 22.36 -17.60 -3.13
C TYR A 321 22.04 -19.06 -2.77
N PRO A 322 23.05 -19.91 -2.54
CA PRO A 322 22.84 -21.36 -2.44
C PRO A 322 21.98 -21.79 -1.25
N SER A 323 22.00 -21.04 -0.14
CA SER A 323 21.28 -21.38 1.10
C SER A 323 20.03 -20.56 1.35
N VAL A 324 19.79 -19.45 0.64
CA VAL A 324 18.70 -18.53 0.93
C VAL A 324 17.35 -19.09 0.46
N PRO A 325 16.35 -19.27 1.34
CA PRO A 325 15.00 -19.63 0.90
C PRO A 325 14.40 -18.53 0.02
N LEU A 326 13.56 -18.92 -0.94
CA LEU A 326 13.00 -17.98 -1.90
C LEU A 326 11.49 -18.06 -1.94
N VAL A 327 10.82 -16.99 -1.58
CA VAL A 327 9.37 -16.82 -1.80
C VAL A 327 9.14 -16.44 -3.27
N MET A 328 8.36 -17.24 -3.99
CA MET A 328 8.10 -17.06 -5.42
C MET A 328 6.68 -16.54 -5.64
N ALA A 329 6.53 -15.22 -5.69
CA ALA A 329 5.25 -14.60 -5.98
C ALA A 329 4.85 -14.87 -7.44
N TYR A 330 3.72 -15.50 -7.64
CA TYR A 330 3.18 -15.80 -8.96
C TYR A 330 2.05 -14.84 -9.31
N TRP A 331 2.19 -14.15 -10.43
CA TRP A 331 1.25 -13.17 -10.92
C TRP A 331 0.73 -13.53 -12.30
N GLY A 332 -0.60 -13.47 -12.48
CA GLY A 332 -1.22 -13.82 -13.77
C GLY A 332 -1.30 -15.33 -14.01
N TRP A 333 -1.34 -16.10 -12.94
CA TRP A 333 -1.49 -17.57 -12.93
C TRP A 333 -2.92 -18.01 -13.27
N GLU A 334 -3.89 -17.10 -13.18
CA GLU A 334 -5.32 -17.37 -13.31
C GLU A 334 -5.73 -17.68 -14.76
N LYS A 335 -6.73 -18.54 -14.93
CA LYS A 335 -7.27 -19.01 -16.22
C LYS A 335 -7.61 -17.87 -17.19
N ILE A 336 -8.52 -16.99 -16.80
CA ILE A 336 -9.11 -15.99 -17.69
C ILE A 336 -8.29 -14.70 -17.67
N GLY A 337 -7.98 -14.22 -16.48
CA GLY A 337 -7.30 -12.97 -16.22
C GLY A 337 -7.24 -12.71 -14.73
N ASN A 338 -6.47 -11.70 -14.34
CA ASN A 338 -6.25 -11.36 -12.95
C ASN A 338 -7.59 -11.08 -12.26
N TRP A 339 -7.77 -11.71 -11.11
CA TRP A 339 -8.90 -11.44 -10.19
C TRP A 339 -10.31 -11.64 -10.76
N VAL A 340 -10.50 -12.61 -11.67
CA VAL A 340 -11.82 -13.06 -12.14
C VAL A 340 -12.32 -14.18 -11.24
N THR A 341 -12.61 -13.84 -9.96
CA THR A 341 -13.02 -14.79 -8.93
C THR A 341 -14.44 -15.32 -9.16
N PRO A 342 -14.73 -16.60 -8.97
CA PRO A 342 -13.83 -17.69 -8.60
C PRO A 342 -13.28 -18.50 -9.80
N GLU A 343 -13.35 -17.96 -11.00
CA GLU A 343 -13.02 -18.68 -12.24
C GLU A 343 -11.51 -18.68 -12.50
N TYR A 344 -10.76 -19.32 -11.64
CA TYR A 344 -9.30 -19.30 -11.67
C TYR A 344 -8.69 -20.55 -12.33
N PHE A 345 -9.40 -21.65 -12.35
CA PHE A 345 -8.89 -22.94 -12.78
C PHE A 345 -9.39 -23.37 -14.17
N PRO A 346 -8.62 -24.16 -14.96
CA PRO A 346 -7.23 -24.54 -14.70
C PRO A 346 -6.29 -23.32 -14.67
N VAL A 347 -5.22 -23.40 -13.88
CA VAL A 347 -4.18 -22.36 -13.82
C VAL A 347 -3.35 -22.33 -15.10
N VAL A 348 -2.49 -21.33 -15.26
CA VAL A 348 -1.63 -21.17 -16.44
C VAL A 348 -0.27 -21.87 -16.21
N PRO A 349 0.23 -22.67 -17.18
CA PRO A 349 -0.39 -22.99 -18.50
C PRO A 349 -1.52 -24.01 -18.39
N ASP A 350 -1.46 -24.91 -17.41
CA ASP A 350 -2.43 -25.92 -16.99
C ASP A 350 -2.06 -26.43 -15.58
N ASP A 351 -2.99 -27.11 -14.91
CA ASP A 351 -2.83 -27.53 -13.52
C ASP A 351 -1.67 -28.53 -13.33
N GLU A 352 -1.46 -29.47 -14.26
CA GLU A 352 -0.41 -30.50 -14.17
C GLU A 352 0.99 -29.87 -14.33
N THR A 353 1.14 -29.05 -15.36
CA THR A 353 2.40 -28.33 -15.65
C THR A 353 2.76 -27.38 -14.51
N PHE A 354 1.78 -26.67 -13.97
CA PHE A 354 1.98 -25.75 -12.86
C PHE A 354 2.36 -26.50 -11.57
N ALA A 355 1.63 -27.55 -11.21
CA ALA A 355 1.94 -28.37 -10.03
C ALA A 355 3.35 -28.99 -10.13
N LYS A 356 3.75 -29.45 -11.33
CA LYS A 356 5.11 -29.91 -11.57
C LYS A 356 6.14 -28.81 -11.38
N LEU A 357 5.87 -27.60 -11.89
CA LEU A 357 6.76 -26.44 -11.68
C LEU A 357 6.91 -26.14 -10.19
N VAL A 358 5.81 -26.03 -9.45
CA VAL A 358 5.82 -25.77 -8.00
C VAL A 358 6.66 -26.82 -7.26
N LYS A 359 6.45 -28.10 -7.56
CA LYS A 359 7.21 -29.20 -6.97
C LYS A 359 8.71 -29.09 -7.27
N ASP A 360 9.08 -28.81 -8.53
CA ASP A 360 10.49 -28.65 -8.94
C ASP A 360 11.13 -27.46 -8.22
N MET A 361 10.41 -26.35 -8.07
CA MET A 361 10.89 -25.16 -7.35
C MET A 361 11.05 -25.43 -5.85
N LYS A 362 10.10 -26.13 -5.24
CA LYS A 362 10.17 -26.53 -3.82
C LYS A 362 11.42 -27.38 -3.54
N ALA A 363 11.75 -28.31 -4.43
CA ALA A 363 12.98 -29.10 -4.32
C ALA A 363 14.26 -28.27 -4.39
N LEU A 364 14.19 -27.07 -4.96
CA LEU A 364 15.25 -26.08 -5.00
C LEU A 364 15.11 -25.00 -3.91
N GLY A 365 14.24 -25.17 -2.90
CA GLY A 365 14.00 -24.20 -1.82
C GLY A 365 13.26 -22.93 -2.26
N GLY A 366 12.43 -23.03 -3.30
CA GLY A 366 11.50 -22.00 -3.72
C GLY A 366 10.07 -22.33 -3.26
N HIS A 367 9.33 -21.35 -2.74
CA HIS A 367 8.01 -21.50 -2.14
C HIS A 367 6.99 -20.69 -2.91
N ALA A 368 5.99 -21.37 -3.51
CA ALA A 368 5.00 -20.74 -4.38
C ALA A 368 3.99 -19.87 -3.61
N PHE A 369 3.77 -18.64 -4.10
CA PHE A 369 2.96 -17.62 -3.47
C PHE A 369 2.03 -16.92 -4.47
N PRO A 370 0.86 -17.50 -4.85
CA PRO A 370 -0.15 -16.83 -5.65
C PRO A 370 -1.00 -15.86 -4.81
N TRP A 371 -1.54 -14.83 -5.50
CA TRP A 371 -2.34 -13.76 -4.88
C TRP A 371 -3.75 -13.71 -5.49
N PRO A 372 -4.68 -14.58 -5.09
CA PRO A 372 -6.08 -14.51 -5.52
C PRO A 372 -6.82 -13.35 -4.87
N SER A 373 -7.81 -12.79 -5.57
CA SER A 373 -8.75 -11.82 -4.99
C SER A 373 -9.57 -12.47 -3.87
N GLY A 374 -9.91 -11.68 -2.85
CA GLY A 374 -10.68 -12.13 -1.70
C GLY A 374 -12.19 -12.20 -1.96
N TYR A 375 -12.94 -11.33 -1.29
CA TYR A 375 -14.40 -11.40 -1.23
C TYR A 375 -15.11 -10.79 -2.45
N HIS A 376 -14.64 -11.13 -3.65
CA HIS A 376 -15.28 -10.71 -4.89
C HIS A 376 -15.81 -11.92 -5.66
N TRP A 377 -17.05 -11.82 -6.16
CA TRP A 377 -17.57 -12.72 -7.18
C TRP A 377 -17.74 -11.94 -8.46
N THR A 378 -16.88 -12.18 -9.44
CA THR A 378 -16.97 -11.56 -10.75
C THR A 378 -18.21 -12.08 -11.47
N THR A 379 -19.17 -11.22 -11.77
CA THR A 379 -20.39 -11.58 -12.46
C THR A 379 -20.24 -11.47 -13.98
N THR A 380 -19.42 -10.51 -14.43
CA THR A 380 -19.10 -10.35 -15.86
C THR A 380 -17.67 -9.86 -16.05
N TYR A 381 -17.03 -10.27 -17.18
CA TYR A 381 -15.67 -9.87 -17.51
C TYR A 381 -15.52 -9.60 -19.00
N ASP A 382 -14.79 -8.54 -19.34
CA ASP A 382 -14.37 -8.15 -20.69
C ASP A 382 -15.56 -7.93 -21.64
N LYS A 383 -16.20 -6.75 -21.48
CA LYS A 383 -17.35 -6.33 -22.31
C LYS A 383 -16.93 -6.14 -23.76
N GLN A 384 -17.62 -6.82 -24.65
CA GLN A 384 -17.39 -6.76 -26.09
C GLN A 384 -18.14 -5.60 -26.75
N ALA A 385 -17.79 -5.28 -27.99
CA ALA A 385 -18.38 -4.16 -28.72
C ALA A 385 -19.89 -4.33 -29.00
N ASP A 386 -20.37 -5.57 -29.12
CA ASP A 386 -21.77 -5.93 -29.28
C ASP A 386 -22.58 -5.94 -27.97
N GLY A 387 -21.95 -5.58 -26.86
CA GLY A 387 -22.55 -5.55 -25.53
C GLY A 387 -22.53 -6.90 -24.77
N THR A 388 -22.06 -7.97 -25.39
CA THR A 388 -21.83 -9.25 -24.71
C THR A 388 -20.58 -9.21 -23.84
N PHE A 389 -20.36 -10.25 -23.05
CA PHE A 389 -19.17 -10.40 -22.22
C PHE A 389 -18.39 -11.64 -22.65
N LYS A 390 -17.05 -11.55 -22.60
CA LYS A 390 -16.18 -12.71 -22.85
C LYS A 390 -16.41 -13.84 -21.84
N TRP A 391 -16.78 -13.47 -20.63
CA TRP A 391 -17.20 -14.41 -19.58
C TRP A 391 -18.35 -13.80 -18.78
N ASP A 392 -19.39 -14.62 -18.51
CA ASP A 392 -20.63 -14.22 -17.86
C ASP A 392 -21.09 -15.32 -16.89
N ASP A 393 -21.12 -14.96 -15.61
CA ASP A 393 -21.47 -15.87 -14.51
C ASP A 393 -22.71 -15.44 -13.73
N ARG A 394 -23.48 -14.50 -14.27
CA ARG A 394 -24.67 -13.96 -13.59
C ARG A 394 -25.67 -15.02 -13.18
N ALA A 395 -25.86 -16.05 -14.00
CA ALA A 395 -26.83 -17.12 -13.72
C ALA A 395 -26.41 -18.00 -12.51
N ARG A 396 -25.13 -18.39 -12.42
CA ARG A 396 -24.59 -19.14 -11.29
C ARG A 396 -24.59 -18.26 -10.04
N PHE A 397 -24.14 -17.02 -10.16
CA PHE A 397 -24.14 -16.06 -9.07
C PHE A 397 -25.56 -15.88 -8.48
N ALA A 398 -26.57 -15.60 -9.30
CA ALA A 398 -27.96 -15.41 -8.85
C ALA A 398 -28.49 -16.62 -8.09
N LYS A 399 -28.07 -17.84 -8.49
CA LYS A 399 -28.52 -19.08 -7.83
C LYS A 399 -27.79 -19.35 -6.51
N VAL A 400 -26.50 -19.03 -6.41
CA VAL A 400 -25.61 -19.53 -5.34
C VAL A 400 -25.02 -18.40 -4.51
N GLY A 401 -24.55 -17.31 -5.13
CA GLY A 401 -23.78 -16.26 -4.47
C GLY A 401 -24.63 -15.09 -3.96
N GLU A 402 -25.72 -14.76 -4.65
CA GLU A 402 -26.50 -13.56 -4.35
C GLU A 402 -27.03 -13.47 -2.92
N PRO A 403 -27.49 -14.55 -2.27
CA PRO A 403 -27.94 -14.51 -0.87
C PRO A 403 -26.84 -14.14 0.13
N HIS A 404 -25.56 -14.28 -0.24
CA HIS A 404 -24.38 -14.07 0.59
C HIS A 404 -23.61 -12.79 0.22
N ALA A 405 -24.11 -12.03 -0.75
CA ALA A 405 -23.52 -10.79 -1.18
C ALA A 405 -23.87 -9.64 -0.23
N VAL A 406 -22.97 -8.63 -0.20
CA VAL A 406 -23.21 -7.40 0.55
C VAL A 406 -24.40 -6.65 -0.02
N VAL A 407 -25.28 -6.20 0.87
CA VAL A 407 -26.47 -5.41 0.56
C VAL A 407 -26.29 -3.97 1.04
N ASN A 408 -26.68 -3.02 0.20
CA ASN A 408 -26.69 -1.60 0.50
C ASN A 408 -27.88 -1.22 1.41
N ARG A 409 -27.91 0.02 1.90
CA ARG A 409 -29.01 0.56 2.74
C ARG A 409 -30.39 0.51 2.07
N ASP A 410 -30.43 0.62 0.74
CA ASP A 410 -31.64 0.57 -0.08
C ASP A 410 -32.12 -0.88 -0.38
N GLY A 411 -31.47 -1.87 0.19
CA GLY A 411 -31.80 -3.28 -0.01
C GLY A 411 -31.23 -3.88 -1.28
N LYS A 412 -30.52 -3.13 -2.10
CA LYS A 412 -29.89 -3.64 -3.33
C LYS A 412 -28.49 -4.19 -3.08
N ARG A 413 -28.11 -5.15 -3.90
CA ARG A 413 -26.76 -5.70 -3.91
C ARG A 413 -25.71 -4.60 -4.13
N TYR A 414 -24.61 -4.68 -3.41
CA TYR A 414 -23.44 -3.85 -3.67
C TYR A 414 -22.68 -4.37 -4.89
N VAL A 415 -22.47 -3.52 -5.90
CA VAL A 415 -21.79 -3.84 -7.16
C VAL A 415 -20.56 -2.98 -7.35
N ARG A 416 -19.48 -3.56 -7.81
CA ARG A 416 -18.25 -2.87 -8.23
C ARG A 416 -17.99 -3.09 -9.72
N ASN A 417 -17.44 -2.05 -10.35
CA ASN A 417 -16.99 -2.06 -11.74
C ASN A 417 -15.51 -1.69 -11.82
N PRO A 418 -14.61 -2.49 -11.27
CA PRO A 418 -13.19 -2.16 -11.26
C PRO A 418 -12.59 -2.27 -12.65
N SER A 419 -11.58 -1.45 -12.94
CA SER A 419 -10.96 -1.34 -14.28
C SER A 419 -10.37 -2.66 -14.79
N TRP A 420 -9.90 -3.53 -13.91
CA TRP A 420 -9.34 -4.84 -14.32
C TRP A 420 -10.40 -5.79 -14.90
N LEU A 421 -11.69 -5.58 -14.62
CA LEU A 421 -12.77 -6.37 -15.23
C LEU A 421 -13.16 -5.90 -16.62
N ARG A 422 -12.48 -4.88 -17.17
CA ARG A 422 -12.65 -4.42 -18.56
C ARG A 422 -14.12 -4.19 -18.95
N GLY A 423 -14.81 -3.38 -18.15
CA GLY A 423 -16.24 -3.07 -18.37
C GLY A 423 -17.22 -4.10 -17.82
N GLY A 424 -16.72 -5.15 -17.17
CA GLY A 424 -17.51 -6.07 -16.37
C GLY A 424 -17.76 -5.57 -14.94
N ASP A 425 -18.41 -6.41 -14.15
CA ASP A 425 -18.74 -6.12 -12.74
C ASP A 425 -18.50 -7.31 -11.81
N CYS A 426 -18.46 -7.03 -10.51
CA CYS A 426 -18.43 -8.03 -9.45
C CYS A 426 -19.33 -7.63 -8.28
N ALA A 427 -19.81 -8.64 -7.56
CA ALA A 427 -20.41 -8.49 -6.23
C ALA A 427 -19.31 -8.58 -5.16
N CYS A 428 -19.45 -7.82 -4.08
CA CYS A 428 -18.69 -8.07 -2.86
C CYS A 428 -19.46 -9.10 -2.04
N MET A 429 -18.78 -10.19 -1.65
CA MET A 429 -19.33 -11.20 -0.75
C MET A 429 -19.17 -10.73 0.70
N CYS A 430 -20.13 -11.07 1.56
CA CYS A 430 -20.15 -10.58 2.92
C CYS A 430 -19.19 -11.39 3.82
N GLY A 431 -18.11 -10.76 4.29
CA GLY A 431 -17.16 -11.41 5.20
C GLY A 431 -17.71 -11.74 6.59
N GLY A 432 -18.87 -11.20 6.96
CA GLY A 432 -19.60 -11.59 8.18
C GLY A 432 -20.46 -12.83 8.01
N ASP A 433 -20.64 -13.29 6.78
CA ASP A 433 -21.36 -14.53 6.48
C ASP A 433 -20.37 -15.71 6.42
N PRO A 434 -20.47 -16.73 7.28
CA PRO A 434 -19.60 -17.91 7.26
C PRO A 434 -19.52 -18.60 5.89
N TRP A 435 -20.62 -18.58 5.14
CA TRP A 435 -20.64 -19.14 3.78
C TRP A 435 -19.57 -18.56 2.87
N THR A 436 -19.27 -17.27 3.00
CA THR A 436 -18.21 -16.60 2.21
C THR A 436 -16.84 -17.20 2.49
N VAL A 437 -16.52 -17.51 3.74
CA VAL A 437 -15.28 -18.17 4.14
C VAL A 437 -15.19 -19.55 3.53
N ASP A 438 -16.25 -20.37 3.69
CA ASP A 438 -16.32 -21.74 3.19
C ASP A 438 -16.23 -21.80 1.66
N TRP A 439 -16.93 -20.88 0.97
CA TRP A 439 -16.89 -20.75 -0.47
C TRP A 439 -15.48 -20.42 -0.97
N TRP A 440 -14.86 -19.37 -0.40
CA TRP A 440 -13.55 -18.91 -0.85
C TRP A 440 -12.46 -19.96 -0.60
N ASN A 441 -12.49 -20.61 0.56
CA ASN A 441 -11.55 -21.68 0.87
C ASN A 441 -11.71 -22.86 -0.09
N ARG A 442 -12.94 -23.33 -0.32
CA ARG A 442 -13.24 -24.47 -1.17
C ARG A 442 -12.89 -24.22 -2.65
N ASP A 443 -13.25 -23.04 -3.18
CA ASP A 443 -13.20 -22.78 -4.63
C ASP A 443 -11.90 -22.06 -5.05
N VAL A 444 -11.15 -21.50 -4.12
CA VAL A 444 -9.92 -20.73 -4.42
C VAL A 444 -8.70 -21.26 -3.66
N CYS A 445 -8.75 -21.28 -2.33
CA CYS A 445 -7.59 -21.58 -1.51
C CYS A 445 -7.14 -23.04 -1.62
N LEU A 446 -8.04 -23.99 -1.36
CA LEU A 446 -7.70 -25.41 -1.31
C LEU A 446 -7.28 -25.99 -2.67
N PRO A 447 -7.85 -25.58 -3.81
CA PRO A 447 -7.33 -25.99 -5.11
C PRO A 447 -5.89 -25.56 -5.33
N LEU A 448 -5.50 -24.32 -4.98
CA LEU A 448 -4.11 -23.85 -5.07
C LEU A 448 -3.17 -24.64 -4.15
N THR A 449 -3.62 -24.91 -2.92
CA THR A 449 -2.84 -25.71 -1.96
C THR A 449 -2.61 -27.13 -2.49
N LYS A 450 -3.61 -27.74 -3.11
CA LYS A 450 -3.49 -29.07 -3.76
C LYS A 450 -2.53 -29.08 -4.95
N LEU A 451 -2.32 -27.95 -5.62
CA LEU A 451 -1.29 -27.78 -6.65
C LEU A 451 0.13 -27.58 -6.06
N GLY A 452 0.25 -27.57 -4.71
CA GLY A 452 1.52 -27.46 -3.98
C GLY A 452 1.87 -26.06 -3.52
N CYS A 453 0.98 -25.07 -3.68
CA CYS A 453 1.24 -23.72 -3.18
C CYS A 453 1.24 -23.70 -1.65
N GLU A 454 2.37 -23.30 -1.06
CA GLU A 454 2.56 -23.24 0.39
C GLU A 454 2.11 -21.91 0.98
N MET A 455 2.10 -20.85 0.18
CA MET A 455 1.67 -19.51 0.62
C MET A 455 0.52 -19.04 -0.26
N ILE A 456 -0.44 -18.37 0.37
CA ILE A 456 -1.55 -17.74 -0.36
C ILE A 456 -1.86 -16.39 0.29
N GLN A 457 -1.97 -15.34 -0.53
CA GLN A 457 -2.43 -14.01 -0.11
C GLN A 457 -3.92 -13.85 -0.41
N VAL A 458 -4.70 -13.48 0.60
CA VAL A 458 -6.07 -13.00 0.39
C VAL A 458 -5.99 -11.53 -0.02
N ASP A 459 -6.09 -11.27 -1.32
CA ASP A 459 -5.97 -9.92 -1.89
C ASP A 459 -7.30 -9.16 -1.83
N GLN A 460 -7.26 -7.84 -1.86
CA GLN A 460 -8.43 -6.95 -2.04
C GLN A 460 -9.56 -7.07 -0.99
N VAL A 461 -9.25 -7.47 0.25
CA VAL A 461 -10.16 -7.35 1.40
C VAL A 461 -9.73 -6.17 2.26
N VAL A 462 -8.66 -6.29 3.05
CA VAL A 462 -8.14 -5.19 3.89
C VAL A 462 -7.64 -4.03 3.03
N GLY A 463 -6.83 -4.30 2.02
CA GLY A 463 -6.32 -3.31 1.06
C GLY A 463 -7.30 -2.93 -0.06
N GLY A 464 -8.49 -3.50 -0.10
CA GLY A 464 -9.46 -3.32 -1.17
C GLY A 464 -10.79 -2.76 -0.74
N ALA A 465 -11.87 -3.41 -1.17
CA ALA A 465 -13.22 -3.00 -0.83
C ALA A 465 -13.81 -3.88 0.27
N TRP A 466 -14.10 -3.26 1.37
CA TRP A 466 -14.78 -3.90 2.51
C TRP A 466 -16.02 -3.10 2.91
N PRO A 467 -17.08 -3.11 2.07
CA PRO A 467 -18.27 -2.29 2.26
C PRO A 467 -19.07 -2.68 3.51
N SER A 468 -19.87 -1.74 4.01
CA SER A 468 -20.89 -1.99 5.03
C SER A 468 -21.96 -2.92 4.48
N CYS A 469 -22.45 -3.87 5.26
CA CYS A 469 -23.52 -4.77 4.84
C CYS A 469 -24.81 -4.52 5.62
N TRP A 470 -25.90 -4.23 4.91
CA TRP A 470 -27.22 -3.92 5.47
C TRP A 470 -28.22 -5.08 5.30
N ALA A 471 -27.73 -6.26 4.99
CA ALA A 471 -28.57 -7.45 4.87
C ALA A 471 -29.23 -7.81 6.21
N LYS A 472 -30.57 -7.96 6.22
CA LYS A 472 -31.32 -8.36 7.41
C LYS A 472 -31.29 -9.88 7.65
N HIS A 473 -30.87 -10.65 6.64
CA HIS A 473 -30.84 -12.13 6.69
C HIS A 473 -29.45 -12.69 6.97
N HIS A 474 -28.41 -11.86 7.00
CA HIS A 474 -27.07 -12.29 7.39
C HIS A 474 -26.95 -12.48 8.90
N PRO A 475 -26.01 -13.30 9.40
CA PRO A 475 -25.89 -13.61 10.83
C PRO A 475 -25.23 -12.49 11.65
N HIS A 476 -25.08 -11.31 11.09
CA HIS A 476 -24.55 -10.12 11.77
C HIS A 476 -25.56 -8.97 11.77
N GLY A 477 -25.35 -7.98 12.65
CA GLY A 477 -26.14 -6.75 12.66
C GLY A 477 -25.93 -5.91 11.40
N PRO A 478 -26.90 -5.08 10.99
CA PRO A 478 -26.80 -4.25 9.80
C PRO A 478 -25.69 -3.17 9.94
N GLY A 479 -25.15 -2.75 8.81
CA GLY A 479 -24.16 -1.68 8.72
C GLY A 479 -22.72 -2.14 8.97
N GLU A 480 -22.02 -1.40 9.81
CA GLU A 480 -20.65 -1.69 10.25
C GLU A 480 -20.68 -2.34 11.63
N GLY A 481 -19.64 -3.11 11.92
CA GLY A 481 -19.51 -3.74 13.25
C GLY A 481 -18.24 -4.56 13.39
N VAL A 482 -17.92 -4.97 14.61
CA VAL A 482 -16.78 -5.84 14.92
C VAL A 482 -16.83 -7.17 14.16
N TRP A 483 -18.01 -7.59 13.72
CA TRP A 483 -18.22 -8.77 12.89
C TRP A 483 -17.34 -8.81 11.62
N LYS A 484 -16.93 -7.64 11.09
CA LYS A 484 -15.96 -7.57 9.99
C LYS A 484 -14.61 -8.14 10.40
N THR A 485 -14.06 -7.62 11.49
CA THR A 485 -12.79 -8.09 12.05
C THR A 485 -12.85 -9.57 12.42
N ASP A 486 -13.94 -9.99 13.07
CA ASP A 486 -14.16 -11.39 13.46
C ASP A 486 -14.32 -12.31 12.26
N GLY A 487 -15.03 -11.86 11.23
CA GLY A 487 -15.21 -12.62 9.99
C GLY A 487 -13.87 -12.84 9.26
N PHE A 488 -13.05 -11.79 9.15
CA PHE A 488 -11.74 -11.93 8.50
C PHE A 488 -10.74 -12.71 9.37
N ARG A 489 -10.80 -12.58 10.69
CA ARG A 489 -10.04 -13.42 11.61
C ARG A 489 -10.40 -14.90 11.41
N ARG A 490 -11.69 -15.22 11.30
CA ARG A 490 -12.18 -16.57 10.98
C ARG A 490 -11.64 -17.04 9.62
N GLN A 491 -11.69 -16.18 8.59
CA GLN A 491 -11.12 -16.50 7.27
C GLN A 491 -9.66 -16.95 7.38
N LEU A 492 -8.81 -16.15 8.01
CA LEU A 492 -7.38 -16.45 8.13
C LEU A 492 -7.12 -17.71 8.95
N GLN A 493 -7.84 -17.92 10.05
CA GLN A 493 -7.70 -19.10 10.92
C GLN A 493 -8.15 -20.38 10.20
N THR A 494 -9.33 -20.36 9.57
CA THR A 494 -9.88 -21.52 8.84
C THR A 494 -9.00 -21.86 7.66
N MET A 495 -8.62 -20.85 6.86
CA MET A 495 -7.72 -21.00 5.73
C MET A 495 -6.39 -21.64 6.14
N HIS A 496 -5.75 -21.14 7.18
CA HIS A 496 -4.48 -21.66 7.66
C HIS A 496 -4.60 -23.12 8.13
N ALA A 497 -5.67 -23.44 8.90
CA ALA A 497 -5.90 -24.79 9.37
C ALA A 497 -6.15 -25.78 8.23
N GLU A 498 -6.98 -25.43 7.26
CA GLU A 498 -7.32 -26.26 6.11
C GLU A 498 -6.14 -26.42 5.15
N MET A 499 -5.37 -25.37 4.90
CA MET A 499 -4.14 -25.45 4.12
C MET A 499 -3.14 -26.39 4.78
N ARG A 500 -2.94 -26.29 6.10
CA ARG A 500 -1.98 -27.14 6.83
C ARG A 500 -2.39 -28.61 6.88
N ALA A 501 -3.65 -28.93 6.72
CA ALA A 501 -4.09 -30.30 6.57
C ALA A 501 -3.61 -30.95 5.25
N ILE A 502 -3.30 -30.13 4.25
CA ILE A 502 -2.78 -30.58 2.94
C ILE A 502 -1.26 -30.35 2.86
N GLU A 503 -0.81 -29.20 3.25
CA GLU A 503 0.58 -28.74 3.19
C GLU A 503 1.03 -28.23 4.57
N LYS A 504 1.85 -29.03 5.26
CA LYS A 504 2.23 -28.77 6.66
C LYS A 504 2.94 -27.43 6.90
N ASP A 505 3.62 -26.92 5.89
CA ASP A 505 4.40 -25.69 5.93
C ASP A 505 3.64 -24.50 5.35
N ALA A 506 2.29 -24.59 5.31
CA ALA A 506 1.43 -23.55 4.77
C ALA A 506 1.55 -22.22 5.52
N VAL A 507 1.52 -21.11 4.77
CA VAL A 507 1.62 -19.74 5.26
C VAL A 507 0.50 -18.91 4.65
N VAL A 508 -0.12 -18.08 5.46
CA VAL A 508 -1.18 -17.17 5.03
C VAL A 508 -0.67 -15.74 5.01
N CYS A 509 -1.14 -14.95 4.05
CA CYS A 509 -0.92 -13.52 3.90
C CYS A 509 -2.20 -12.83 3.49
N PHE A 510 -2.27 -11.51 3.64
CA PHE A 510 -3.31 -10.67 3.04
C PHE A 510 -2.74 -9.32 2.59
N GLU A 511 -3.47 -8.63 1.72
CA GLU A 511 -3.09 -7.33 1.17
C GLU A 511 -3.28 -6.22 2.20
N GLU A 512 -2.28 -5.37 2.35
CA GLU A 512 -2.14 -4.24 3.28
C GLU A 512 -2.24 -4.63 4.77
N PRO A 513 -1.33 -4.20 5.62
CA PRO A 513 -1.23 -4.69 6.99
C PRO A 513 -2.37 -4.21 7.88
N ASN A 514 -2.68 -5.02 8.89
CA ASN A 514 -3.53 -4.64 10.00
C ASN A 514 -3.09 -5.39 11.25
N GLU A 515 -2.78 -4.66 12.30
CA GLU A 515 -2.21 -5.21 13.55
C GLU A 515 -3.03 -6.34 14.18
N HIS A 516 -4.37 -6.29 14.09
CA HIS A 516 -5.25 -7.32 14.67
C HIS A 516 -5.04 -8.72 14.09
N PHE A 517 -4.34 -8.84 12.97
CA PHE A 517 -4.13 -10.11 12.27
C PHE A 517 -2.67 -10.55 12.21
N ASN A 518 -1.71 -9.80 12.78
CA ASN A 518 -0.27 -10.11 12.69
C ASN A 518 0.07 -11.52 13.15
N HIS A 519 -0.56 -12.00 14.22
CA HIS A 519 -0.34 -13.33 14.78
C HIS A 519 -0.97 -14.47 13.96
N LEU A 520 -1.74 -14.16 12.93
CA LEU A 520 -2.45 -15.12 12.07
C LEU A 520 -1.77 -15.32 10.72
N VAL A 521 -0.79 -14.51 10.38
CA VAL A 521 -0.10 -14.54 9.08
C VAL A 521 1.41 -14.69 9.26
N GLY A 522 2.10 -15.17 8.24
CA GLY A 522 3.56 -15.38 8.29
C GLY A 522 4.37 -14.31 7.57
N ILE A 523 3.72 -13.45 6.79
CA ILE A 523 4.34 -12.39 6.01
C ILE A 523 3.30 -11.31 5.72
N GLN A 524 3.73 -10.07 5.48
CA GLN A 524 2.83 -8.96 5.25
C GLN A 524 3.21 -8.12 4.03
N ASP A 525 2.23 -7.85 3.18
CA ASP A 525 2.31 -6.91 2.05
C ASP A 525 2.16 -5.47 2.58
N TYR A 526 3.27 -4.73 2.73
CA TYR A 526 3.29 -3.37 3.25
C TYR A 526 3.78 -2.37 2.21
N ARG A 527 2.98 -1.35 1.91
CA ARG A 527 3.13 -0.46 0.74
C ARG A 527 3.45 0.99 1.11
N ASP A 528 4.26 1.24 2.12
CA ASP A 528 4.60 2.58 2.58
C ASP A 528 5.26 3.45 1.50
N CYS A 529 6.09 2.88 0.65
CA CYS A 529 6.68 3.57 -0.51
C CYS A 529 5.65 4.04 -1.55
N GLU A 530 4.42 3.55 -1.52
CA GLU A 530 3.32 4.05 -2.36
C GLU A 530 2.67 5.33 -1.81
N SER A 531 3.10 5.81 -0.66
CA SER A 531 2.70 7.12 -0.14
C SER A 531 3.11 8.24 -1.10
N ARG A 532 2.19 9.16 -1.34
CA ARG A 532 2.42 10.36 -2.15
C ARG A 532 3.07 11.50 -1.37
N CYS A 533 3.46 11.27 -0.13
CA CYS A 533 4.16 12.23 0.70
C CYS A 533 5.63 12.34 0.30
N GLU A 534 6.24 13.48 0.57
CA GLU A 534 7.67 13.69 0.33
C GLU A 534 8.54 12.80 1.22
N GLU A 535 8.09 12.56 2.44
CA GLU A 535 8.74 11.69 3.42
C GLU A 535 7.87 10.45 3.66
N TRP A 536 8.47 9.27 3.57
CA TRP A 536 7.81 8.02 3.91
C TRP A 536 7.93 7.76 5.42
N ALA A 537 6.86 7.21 6.00
CA ALA A 537 6.80 6.85 7.42
C ALA A 537 6.36 5.39 7.52
N SER A 538 7.29 4.50 7.77
CA SER A 538 7.06 3.06 7.88
C SER A 538 6.47 2.69 9.24
N VAL A 539 5.32 3.28 9.59
CA VAL A 539 4.70 3.14 10.92
C VAL A 539 4.49 1.69 11.33
N PHE A 540 3.94 0.87 10.41
CA PHE A 540 3.67 -0.53 10.74
C PHE A 540 4.95 -1.31 11.01
N ASN A 541 5.96 -1.15 10.16
CA ASN A 541 7.23 -1.84 10.33
C ASN A 541 7.98 -1.35 11.58
N TYR A 542 7.95 -0.05 11.87
CA TYR A 542 8.50 0.50 13.10
C TYR A 542 7.91 -0.13 14.38
N LEU A 543 6.60 -0.40 14.36
CA LEU A 543 5.92 -0.99 15.52
C LEU A 543 6.12 -2.50 15.62
N TYR A 544 6.16 -3.22 14.49
CA TYR A 544 5.94 -4.68 14.46
C TYR A 544 7.03 -5.48 13.76
N HIS A 545 8.14 -4.87 13.38
CA HIS A 545 9.22 -5.50 12.61
C HIS A 545 9.72 -6.83 13.22
N GLU A 546 9.84 -6.90 14.56
CA GLU A 546 10.25 -8.09 15.28
C GLU A 546 9.18 -9.19 15.36
N TYR A 547 7.92 -8.87 14.98
CA TYR A 547 6.76 -9.77 15.07
C TYR A 547 6.32 -10.30 13.73
N LEU A 548 6.56 -9.57 12.64
CA LEU A 548 6.09 -9.94 11.30
C LEU A 548 6.97 -9.32 10.21
N PRO A 549 7.62 -10.12 9.33
CA PRO A 549 8.38 -9.60 8.22
C PRO A 549 7.46 -9.01 7.15
N CYS A 550 7.89 -7.90 6.55
CA CYS A 550 7.15 -7.18 5.52
C CYS A 550 7.87 -7.21 4.18
N PHE A 551 7.11 -7.08 3.10
CA PHE A 551 7.61 -6.88 1.74
C PHE A 551 6.75 -5.83 1.02
N GLN A 552 7.30 -5.15 0.04
CA GLN A 552 6.53 -4.28 -0.87
C GLN A 552 5.80 -5.12 -1.92
N SER A 553 4.57 -4.78 -2.24
CA SER A 553 3.75 -5.56 -3.17
C SER A 553 4.35 -5.75 -4.56
N ASN A 554 5.19 -4.83 -4.99
CA ASN A 554 5.75 -4.84 -6.34
C ASN A 554 7.26 -4.59 -6.31
N PRO A 555 8.09 -5.53 -6.78
CA PRO A 555 9.51 -5.27 -6.94
C PRO A 555 9.73 -4.17 -7.98
N ARG A 556 10.61 -3.22 -7.71
CA ARG A 556 10.88 -2.06 -8.55
C ARG A 556 12.34 -2.02 -8.97
N ARG A 557 12.71 -2.87 -9.94
CA ARG A 557 14.10 -3.03 -10.38
C ARG A 557 14.81 -1.72 -10.68
N GLY A 558 14.19 -0.80 -11.38
CA GLY A 558 14.80 0.49 -11.74
C GLY A 558 14.65 1.61 -10.72
N ASN A 559 14.08 1.34 -9.56
CA ASN A 559 13.80 2.38 -8.55
C ASN A 559 14.71 2.22 -7.33
N ARG A 560 15.95 2.73 -7.43
CA ARG A 560 16.93 2.68 -6.35
C ARG A 560 16.46 3.38 -5.08
N MET A 561 15.73 4.48 -5.22
CA MET A 561 15.18 5.21 -4.09
C MET A 561 14.27 4.31 -3.23
N TRP A 562 13.36 3.61 -3.89
CA TRP A 562 12.44 2.65 -3.27
C TRP A 562 13.22 1.50 -2.61
N GLN A 563 14.13 0.86 -3.36
CA GLN A 563 14.93 -0.25 -2.85
C GLN A 563 15.82 0.14 -1.66
N ALA A 564 16.38 1.35 -1.68
CA ALA A 564 17.20 1.85 -0.57
C ALA A 564 16.36 2.10 0.70
N HIS A 565 15.15 2.60 0.55
CA HIS A 565 14.21 2.73 1.66
C HIS A 565 13.85 1.36 2.23
N GLU A 566 13.41 0.41 1.38
CA GLU A 566 13.07 -0.96 1.79
C GLU A 566 14.23 -1.64 2.53
N ALA A 567 15.45 -1.53 1.98
CA ALA A 567 16.65 -2.11 2.58
C ALA A 567 16.97 -1.48 3.95
N SER A 568 16.81 -0.15 4.09
CA SER A 568 17.00 0.52 5.38
C SER A 568 15.93 0.17 6.40
N ASP A 569 14.70 -0.08 5.93
CA ASP A 569 13.51 -0.40 6.73
C ASP A 569 13.43 -1.90 7.11
N GLY A 570 14.40 -2.72 6.67
CA GLY A 570 14.45 -4.14 7.02
C GLY A 570 13.35 -4.97 6.35
N GLN A 571 12.84 -4.54 5.21
CA GLN A 571 11.89 -5.32 4.45
C GLN A 571 12.59 -6.49 3.73
N ILE A 572 11.81 -7.50 3.37
CA ILE A 572 12.32 -8.67 2.64
C ILE A 572 12.87 -8.24 1.27
N PRO A 573 14.11 -8.61 0.92
CA PRO A 573 14.65 -8.33 -0.41
C PRO A 573 13.76 -8.91 -1.51
N PHE A 574 13.14 -8.04 -2.34
CA PHE A 574 12.19 -8.46 -3.36
C PHE A 574 12.74 -8.21 -4.77
N LEU A 575 13.06 -9.31 -5.47
CA LEU A 575 13.68 -9.30 -6.78
C LEU A 575 12.65 -9.25 -7.91
N SER A 576 13.01 -8.51 -8.97
CA SER A 576 12.36 -8.57 -10.27
C SER A 576 13.25 -9.38 -11.21
N PRO A 577 12.87 -10.60 -11.64
CA PRO A 577 13.73 -11.44 -12.45
C PRO A 577 13.84 -10.91 -13.88
N ALA A 578 14.98 -11.13 -14.51
CA ALA A 578 15.19 -10.91 -15.93
C ALA A 578 15.65 -12.20 -16.61
N LYS A 579 15.22 -12.42 -17.86
CA LYS A 579 15.66 -13.63 -18.62
C LYS A 579 17.16 -13.64 -18.93
N SER A 580 17.83 -12.50 -18.74
CA SER A 580 19.28 -12.34 -18.84
C SER A 580 20.05 -12.67 -17.55
N ASP A 581 19.37 -12.82 -16.41
CA ASP A 581 20.01 -13.10 -15.13
C ASP A 581 20.82 -14.41 -15.22
N GLY A 582 22.06 -14.38 -14.71
CA GLY A 582 22.98 -15.51 -14.76
C GLY A 582 23.54 -15.87 -16.14
N ARG A 583 23.18 -15.12 -17.17
CA ARG A 583 23.81 -15.21 -18.50
C ARG A 583 25.04 -14.30 -18.53
N GLY A 584 26.01 -14.61 -19.40
CA GLY A 584 27.13 -13.72 -19.68
C GLY A 584 26.66 -12.38 -20.28
N PRO A 585 27.57 -11.49 -20.70
CA PRO A 585 27.21 -10.23 -21.29
C PRO A 585 26.17 -10.40 -22.40
N SER A 586 25.04 -9.69 -22.28
CA SER A 586 23.92 -9.77 -23.23
C SER A 586 23.42 -8.37 -23.56
N THR A 587 22.71 -8.23 -24.66
CA THR A 587 22.05 -6.97 -25.01
C THR A 587 20.78 -6.80 -24.20
N PRO A 588 20.42 -5.57 -23.77
CA PRO A 588 19.16 -5.31 -23.05
C PRO A 588 17.92 -5.59 -23.89
N LEU A 589 18.02 -5.43 -25.20
CA LEU A 589 17.02 -5.82 -26.17
C LEU A 589 17.20 -7.27 -26.56
N LEU A 590 16.26 -8.12 -26.23
CA LEU A 590 16.30 -9.54 -26.52
C LEU A 590 15.79 -9.82 -27.93
N ASN A 591 16.53 -10.68 -28.65
CA ASN A 591 16.09 -11.21 -29.95
C ASN A 591 15.59 -10.13 -30.93
N GLY A 592 16.34 -9.03 -31.04
CA GLY A 592 16.03 -7.93 -31.95
C GLY A 592 16.15 -8.31 -33.43
N GLY A 593 16.92 -9.34 -33.75
CA GLY A 593 17.00 -9.94 -35.10
C GLY A 593 15.93 -11.00 -35.38
N PHE A 594 15.05 -11.30 -34.39
CA PHE A 594 13.96 -12.25 -34.53
C PHE A 594 14.35 -13.70 -34.86
N GLU A 595 15.58 -14.13 -34.56
CA GLU A 595 16.10 -15.44 -34.91
C GLU A 595 15.73 -16.56 -33.91
N GLN A 596 15.33 -16.19 -32.66
CA GLN A 596 14.96 -17.13 -31.61
C GLN A 596 13.45 -17.32 -31.60
N LEU A 597 12.99 -18.50 -32.06
CA LEU A 597 11.57 -18.83 -32.15
C LEU A 597 11.09 -19.56 -30.90
N ARG A 598 9.80 -19.37 -30.58
CA ARG A 598 9.10 -20.20 -29.61
C ARG A 598 8.80 -21.57 -30.20
N LYS A 599 8.67 -22.58 -29.33
CA LYS A 599 8.35 -23.94 -29.77
C LYS A 599 7.10 -23.95 -30.65
N GLY A 600 7.18 -24.62 -31.81
CA GLY A 600 6.13 -24.67 -32.81
C GLY A 600 6.04 -23.41 -33.69
N GLU A 601 7.04 -22.53 -33.66
CA GLU A 601 7.11 -21.29 -34.45
C GLU A 601 5.92 -20.35 -34.27
N ILE A 602 5.29 -20.39 -33.07
CA ILE A 602 4.11 -19.58 -32.76
C ILE A 602 4.45 -18.13 -32.40
N GLY A 603 5.74 -17.73 -32.49
CA GLY A 603 6.20 -16.38 -32.20
C GLY A 603 7.68 -16.35 -31.81
N PHE A 604 8.11 -15.22 -31.28
CA PHE A 604 9.52 -14.91 -31.02
C PHE A 604 9.80 -14.84 -29.52
N VAL A 605 10.94 -15.39 -29.10
CA VAL A 605 11.40 -15.30 -27.71
C VAL A 605 11.61 -13.83 -27.34
N GLY A 606 11.08 -13.42 -26.19
CA GLY A 606 11.17 -12.04 -25.68
C GLY A 606 10.13 -11.08 -26.24
N TRP A 607 9.34 -11.47 -27.25
CA TRP A 607 8.31 -10.64 -27.86
C TRP A 607 6.90 -11.18 -27.58
N GLU A 608 5.99 -10.28 -27.21
CA GLU A 608 4.63 -10.62 -26.81
C GLU A 608 3.59 -9.96 -27.69
N LYS A 609 2.69 -10.79 -28.25
CA LYS A 609 1.48 -10.31 -28.90
C LYS A 609 0.43 -10.02 -27.83
N LEU A 610 -0.05 -8.78 -27.79
CA LEU A 610 -1.11 -8.37 -26.89
C LEU A 610 -2.49 -8.66 -27.49
N ALA A 611 -3.41 -9.14 -26.64
CA ALA A 611 -4.78 -9.45 -27.05
C ALA A 611 -5.65 -8.20 -27.24
N GLY A 612 -5.28 -7.06 -26.65
CA GLY A 612 -6.03 -5.81 -26.70
C GLY A 612 -5.61 -4.81 -25.63
N TYR A 613 -6.29 -3.66 -25.60
CA TYR A 613 -6.05 -2.60 -24.62
C TYR A 613 -7.35 -1.87 -24.27
N LYS A 614 -7.57 -1.58 -22.99
CA LYS A 614 -8.75 -0.85 -22.46
C LYS A 614 -10.09 -1.38 -23.00
N GLY A 615 -10.28 -2.71 -22.99
CA GLY A 615 -11.52 -3.35 -23.44
C GLY A 615 -11.67 -3.45 -24.97
N VAL A 616 -10.63 -3.05 -25.73
CA VAL A 616 -10.60 -3.18 -27.18
C VAL A 616 -9.72 -4.38 -27.56
N SER A 617 -10.33 -5.43 -28.11
CA SER A 617 -9.60 -6.60 -28.61
C SER A 617 -8.92 -6.29 -29.94
N TRP A 618 -7.68 -6.79 -30.08
CA TRP A 618 -6.90 -6.70 -31.32
C TRP A 618 -6.83 -8.08 -31.98
N ASN A 619 -7.38 -8.17 -33.17
CA ASN A 619 -7.58 -9.42 -33.89
C ASN A 619 -6.65 -9.59 -35.10
N GLY A 620 -5.76 -8.64 -35.36
CA GLY A 620 -4.69 -8.79 -36.32
C GLY A 620 -3.68 -9.87 -35.95
N ARG A 621 -2.83 -10.28 -36.86
CA ARG A 621 -1.99 -11.47 -36.79
C ARG A 621 -0.51 -11.13 -36.78
N MET A 622 0.25 -11.94 -36.10
CA MET A 622 1.72 -11.96 -36.09
C MET A 622 2.18 -13.30 -36.70
N TYR A 623 3.15 -13.24 -37.60
CA TYR A 623 3.74 -14.42 -38.23
C TYR A 623 5.28 -14.41 -38.10
N VAL A 624 5.85 -15.58 -38.06
CA VAL A 624 7.25 -15.82 -38.39
C VAL A 624 7.38 -15.91 -39.89
N ASP A 625 8.13 -15.01 -40.49
CA ASP A 625 8.31 -14.99 -41.95
C ASP A 625 9.74 -15.43 -42.31
N HIS A 626 9.85 -16.55 -43.03
CA HIS A 626 11.12 -17.12 -43.50
C HIS A 626 11.50 -16.65 -44.90
N GLU A 627 10.55 -16.09 -45.67
CA GLU A 627 10.76 -15.66 -47.04
C GLU A 627 11.14 -14.18 -47.11
N VAL A 628 10.37 -13.32 -46.45
CA VAL A 628 10.57 -11.87 -46.48
C VAL A 628 11.31 -11.45 -45.18
N LYS A 629 12.63 -11.35 -45.24
CA LYS A 629 13.54 -10.96 -44.17
C LYS A 629 14.59 -10.00 -44.69
N HIS A 630 15.23 -9.24 -43.82
CA HIS A 630 16.36 -8.38 -44.16
C HIS A 630 17.69 -9.11 -43.92
N ASP A 631 17.85 -9.67 -42.75
CA ASP A 631 19.03 -10.45 -42.33
C ASP A 631 18.61 -11.81 -41.74
N GLY A 632 19.53 -12.72 -41.52
CA GLY A 632 19.33 -13.98 -40.82
C GLY A 632 18.35 -14.92 -41.52
N SER A 633 17.58 -15.64 -40.69
CA SER A 633 16.66 -16.72 -41.12
C SER A 633 15.20 -16.29 -41.13
N THR A 634 14.82 -15.32 -40.28
CA THR A 634 13.42 -14.94 -40.07
C THR A 634 13.26 -13.44 -39.82
N ALA A 635 12.07 -12.93 -40.10
CA ALA A 635 11.60 -11.60 -39.69
C ALA A 635 10.20 -11.69 -39.06
N ILE A 636 9.81 -10.72 -38.28
CA ILE A 636 8.44 -10.61 -37.80
C ILE A 636 7.57 -9.95 -38.85
N ARG A 637 6.47 -10.61 -39.26
CA ARG A 637 5.43 -10.05 -40.12
C ARG A 637 4.19 -9.78 -39.29
N LEU A 638 3.64 -8.55 -39.41
CA LEU A 638 2.42 -8.13 -38.78
C LEU A 638 1.38 -7.86 -39.85
N GLU A 639 0.17 -8.41 -39.66
CA GLU A 639 -0.91 -8.30 -40.64
C GLU A 639 -2.22 -7.92 -39.95
N VAL A 640 -2.89 -6.92 -40.52
CA VAL A 640 -4.24 -6.52 -40.18
C VAL A 640 -5.06 -6.59 -41.48
N GLY A 641 -6.06 -7.45 -41.49
CA GLY A 641 -6.95 -7.66 -42.63
C GLY A 641 -8.10 -6.67 -42.67
N LYS A 642 -8.87 -6.72 -43.73
CA LYS A 642 -10.08 -5.90 -43.87
C LYS A 642 -11.08 -6.25 -42.76
N GLY A 643 -11.50 -5.22 -41.99
CA GLY A 643 -12.42 -5.40 -40.87
C GLY A 643 -11.75 -5.82 -39.55
N GLU A 644 -10.47 -6.13 -39.56
CA GLU A 644 -9.66 -6.32 -38.36
C GLU A 644 -9.24 -4.96 -37.82
N ARG A 645 -8.98 -4.87 -36.49
CA ARG A 645 -8.68 -3.59 -35.84
C ARG A 645 -7.20 -3.29 -35.79
N ALA A 646 -6.44 -4.17 -35.16
CA ALA A 646 -5.00 -3.95 -34.90
C ALA A 646 -4.28 -5.24 -34.58
N VAL A 647 -2.94 -5.17 -34.62
CA VAL A 647 -2.02 -6.10 -33.99
C VAL A 647 -0.98 -5.32 -33.23
N GLN A 648 -0.62 -5.75 -32.03
CA GLN A 648 0.49 -5.20 -31.28
C GLN A 648 1.38 -6.32 -30.75
N VAL A 649 2.69 -6.15 -30.95
CA VAL A 649 3.73 -6.99 -30.39
C VAL A 649 4.69 -6.09 -29.64
N SER A 650 5.07 -6.45 -28.42
CA SER A 650 5.89 -5.59 -27.57
C SER A 650 6.97 -6.34 -26.80
N GLN A 651 8.00 -5.58 -26.41
CA GLN A 651 9.02 -5.99 -25.48
C GLN A 651 9.34 -4.84 -24.51
N ASN A 652 9.58 -5.16 -23.25
CA ASN A 652 10.13 -4.24 -22.27
C ASN A 652 11.65 -4.43 -22.19
N VAL A 653 12.38 -3.35 -22.46
CA VAL A 653 13.84 -3.27 -22.33
C VAL A 653 14.16 -2.68 -20.96
N ARG A 654 14.80 -3.43 -20.10
CA ARG A 654 15.22 -3.00 -18.76
C ARG A 654 16.32 -1.94 -18.87
N LEU A 655 16.10 -0.77 -18.31
CA LEU A 655 16.99 0.37 -18.46
C LEU A 655 18.00 0.53 -17.32
N ASP A 656 17.61 0.12 -16.14
CA ASP A 656 18.40 0.31 -14.92
C ASP A 656 19.78 -0.33 -14.99
N ASP A 657 19.88 -1.55 -15.52
CA ASP A 657 21.13 -2.31 -15.54
C ASP A 657 22.24 -1.61 -16.34
N PHE A 658 21.94 -1.08 -17.51
CA PHE A 658 22.96 -0.49 -18.37
C PHE A 658 23.12 1.01 -18.22
N ILE A 659 22.11 1.74 -17.73
CA ILE A 659 22.23 3.16 -17.39
C ILE A 659 23.21 3.34 -16.23
N PHE A 660 23.13 2.51 -15.21
CA PHE A 660 24.12 2.53 -14.11
C PHE A 660 25.51 2.16 -14.55
N GLN A 661 25.65 1.28 -15.56
CA GLN A 661 26.95 0.90 -16.09
C GLN A 661 27.58 1.98 -16.96
N THR A 662 26.82 2.63 -17.82
CA THR A 662 27.33 3.58 -18.83
C THR A 662 27.29 5.02 -18.35
N GLY A 663 26.46 5.36 -17.37
CA GLY A 663 26.19 6.73 -16.94
C GLY A 663 25.50 7.60 -18.00
N LYS A 664 25.17 7.03 -19.17
CA LYS A 664 24.55 7.75 -20.29
C LYS A 664 23.04 7.60 -20.30
N ARG A 665 22.38 8.64 -20.83
CA ARG A 665 20.93 8.71 -20.93
C ARG A 665 20.40 8.80 -22.35
N THR A 666 21.29 8.88 -23.35
CA THR A 666 20.89 8.96 -24.77
C THR A 666 21.37 7.72 -25.51
N PHE A 667 20.42 7.06 -26.13
CA PHE A 667 20.63 5.84 -26.90
C PHE A 667 19.95 5.99 -28.27
N ARG A 668 20.24 5.08 -29.19
CA ARG A 668 19.60 5.02 -30.50
C ARG A 668 18.86 3.69 -30.66
N LEU A 669 17.53 3.79 -30.90
CA LEU A 669 16.72 2.68 -31.35
C LEU A 669 16.70 2.69 -32.87
N SER A 670 16.97 1.56 -33.51
CA SER A 670 16.93 1.41 -34.97
C SER A 670 16.38 0.06 -35.38
N ALA A 671 15.74 0.01 -36.52
CA ALA A 671 15.20 -1.24 -37.08
C ALA A 671 15.22 -1.18 -38.62
N TRP A 672 15.27 -2.33 -39.25
CA TRP A 672 14.89 -2.50 -40.64
C TRP A 672 13.40 -2.71 -40.73
N LEU A 673 12.74 -1.85 -41.50
CA LEU A 673 11.28 -1.84 -41.68
C LEU A 673 10.94 -2.01 -43.15
N LYS A 674 9.87 -2.76 -43.44
CA LYS A 674 9.35 -2.94 -44.76
C LYS A 674 7.83 -2.91 -44.73
N THR A 675 7.20 -2.30 -45.78
CA THR A 675 5.77 -2.26 -45.98
C THR A 675 5.39 -3.01 -47.26
N GLY A 676 4.45 -3.94 -47.15
CA GLY A 676 3.81 -4.54 -48.31
C GLY A 676 2.55 -3.76 -48.71
N ARG A 677 1.66 -3.48 -47.77
CA ARG A 677 0.51 -2.59 -47.94
C ARG A 677 0.21 -1.91 -46.58
N MET A 678 -0.35 -0.71 -46.66
CA MET A 678 -0.66 0.06 -45.43
C MET A 678 -1.73 1.12 -45.77
N ALA A 679 -2.92 0.98 -45.18
CA ALA A 679 -4.04 1.89 -45.39
C ALA A 679 -3.89 3.22 -44.63
N CYS A 680 -3.15 3.23 -43.53
CA CYS A 680 -2.84 4.43 -42.73
C CYS A 680 -1.41 4.35 -42.17
N PRO A 681 -0.76 5.49 -41.84
CA PRO A 681 0.57 5.49 -41.29
C PRO A 681 0.66 4.67 -39.98
N ASN A 682 1.67 3.82 -39.90
CA ASN A 682 1.99 3.00 -38.71
C ASN A 682 3.47 3.15 -38.37
N SER A 683 3.83 2.76 -37.17
CA SER A 683 5.20 2.87 -36.65
C SER A 683 5.51 1.80 -35.59
N VAL A 684 6.79 1.55 -35.41
CA VAL A 684 7.29 0.95 -34.18
C VAL A 684 7.40 2.07 -33.15
N ASN A 685 6.59 2.00 -32.10
CA ASN A 685 6.53 3.02 -31.06
C ASN A 685 7.34 2.62 -29.83
N PHE A 686 7.77 3.59 -29.05
CA PHE A 686 8.35 3.33 -27.75
C PHE A 686 7.89 4.34 -26.69
N CYS A 687 7.79 3.89 -25.45
CA CYS A 687 7.45 4.73 -24.30
C CYS A 687 8.23 4.27 -23.06
N PHE A 688 8.30 5.14 -22.07
CA PHE A 688 9.00 4.87 -20.82
C PHE A 688 8.01 4.48 -19.73
N LEU A 689 8.20 3.32 -19.11
CA LEU A 689 7.44 2.90 -17.94
C LEU A 689 8.05 3.54 -16.69
N GLY A 690 7.17 4.05 -15.81
CA GLY A 690 7.59 4.76 -14.60
C GLY A 690 7.93 6.24 -14.82
N SER A 691 7.71 6.78 -16.03
CA SER A 691 7.93 8.19 -16.35
C SER A 691 6.81 8.73 -17.25
N GLN A 692 6.57 10.05 -17.18
CA GLN A 692 5.66 10.79 -18.06
C GLN A 692 6.37 11.40 -19.29
N ALA A 693 7.65 11.12 -19.45
CA ALA A 693 8.38 11.64 -20.61
C ALA A 693 7.77 11.14 -21.92
N PRO A 694 7.74 11.97 -22.96
CA PRO A 694 7.21 11.58 -24.25
C PRO A 694 8.00 10.41 -24.82
N GLY A 695 7.28 9.45 -25.37
CA GLY A 695 7.86 8.39 -26.19
C GLY A 695 8.27 8.88 -27.57
N GLY A 696 8.58 7.94 -28.45
CA GLY A 696 8.94 8.22 -29.83
C GLY A 696 8.46 7.10 -30.77
N SER A 697 8.80 7.24 -32.04
CA SER A 697 8.39 6.26 -33.06
C SER A 697 9.40 6.11 -34.20
N LEU A 698 9.42 4.91 -34.79
CA LEU A 698 10.09 4.59 -36.03
C LEU A 698 8.99 4.35 -37.08
N PRO A 699 8.72 5.28 -37.99
CA PRO A 699 7.65 5.14 -38.99
C PRO A 699 7.99 4.06 -40.02
N PHE A 700 6.99 3.26 -40.43
CA PHE A 700 7.15 2.34 -41.53
C PHE A 700 7.34 3.12 -42.87
N PRO A 701 8.24 2.64 -43.74
CA PRO A 701 8.44 3.26 -45.04
C PRO A 701 7.21 3.04 -45.94
N LYS A 702 7.15 3.76 -47.05
CA LYS A 702 6.16 3.49 -48.09
C LYS A 702 6.44 2.16 -48.77
N PRO A 703 5.42 1.48 -49.33
CA PRO A 703 5.57 0.17 -49.97
C PRO A 703 6.67 0.11 -51.05
N GLU A 704 6.81 1.18 -51.83
CA GLU A 704 7.79 1.28 -52.90
C GLU A 704 9.25 1.45 -52.42
N GLU A 705 9.50 1.80 -51.16
CA GLU A 705 10.85 2.01 -50.63
C GLU A 705 11.57 0.70 -50.25
N GLY A 706 10.83 -0.41 -50.21
CA GLY A 706 11.40 -1.71 -49.81
C GLY A 706 11.84 -1.74 -48.34
N TRP A 707 12.91 -2.47 -48.04
CA TRP A 707 13.55 -2.47 -46.74
C TRP A 707 14.30 -1.15 -46.48
N LYS A 708 13.94 -0.47 -45.38
CA LYS A 708 14.57 0.79 -45.01
C LYS A 708 14.97 0.75 -43.53
N ARG A 709 16.21 1.16 -43.27
CA ARG A 709 16.68 1.34 -41.92
C ARG A 709 16.14 2.66 -41.37
N VAL A 710 15.39 2.59 -40.27
CA VAL A 710 14.84 3.74 -39.57
C VAL A 710 15.43 3.80 -38.15
N SER A 711 15.75 5.00 -37.66
CA SER A 711 16.29 5.15 -36.32
C SER A 711 15.77 6.42 -35.65
N ALA A 712 15.74 6.41 -34.31
CA ALA A 712 15.44 7.55 -33.48
C ALA A 712 16.33 7.54 -32.23
N ASP A 713 16.78 8.71 -31.82
CA ASP A 713 17.50 8.85 -30.59
C ASP A 713 16.53 8.86 -29.40
N VAL A 714 16.87 8.09 -28.39
CA VAL A 714 16.06 7.83 -27.20
C VAL A 714 16.76 8.47 -26.02
N HIS A 715 16.22 9.56 -25.50
CA HIS A 715 16.67 10.13 -24.25
C HIS A 715 15.92 9.46 -23.09
N VAL A 716 16.64 8.73 -22.27
CA VAL A 716 16.07 8.04 -21.11
C VAL A 716 15.85 9.04 -19.99
N PRO A 717 14.58 9.29 -19.58
CA PRO A 717 14.29 10.21 -18.49
C PRO A 717 14.69 9.62 -17.13
N GLN A 718 14.89 10.49 -16.17
CA GLN A 718 15.14 10.08 -14.79
C GLN A 718 13.90 9.34 -14.25
N GLY A 719 14.09 8.27 -13.51
CA GLY A 719 13.02 7.44 -12.94
C GLY A 719 12.37 6.43 -13.90
N ALA A 720 12.77 6.42 -15.18
CA ALA A 720 12.31 5.39 -16.11
C ALA A 720 12.87 4.02 -15.71
N GLN A 721 11.98 3.04 -15.62
CA GLN A 721 12.32 1.66 -15.24
C GLN A 721 12.57 0.80 -16.48
N ASP A 722 11.68 0.89 -17.45
CA ASP A 722 11.74 0.16 -18.70
C ASP A 722 11.47 1.09 -19.90
N LEU A 723 12.10 0.77 -21.00
CA LEU A 723 11.69 1.23 -22.32
C LEU A 723 10.79 0.15 -22.92
N ARG A 724 9.50 0.45 -23.12
CA ARG A 724 8.60 -0.43 -23.83
C ARG A 724 8.67 -0.13 -25.32
N ILE A 725 9.04 -1.13 -26.10
CA ILE A 725 9.00 -1.07 -27.56
C ILE A 725 7.74 -1.79 -28.05
N MET A 726 6.97 -1.14 -28.93
CA MET A 726 5.67 -1.63 -29.39
C MET A 726 5.59 -1.55 -30.91
N MET A 727 5.49 -2.68 -31.54
CA MET A 727 5.11 -2.76 -32.94
C MET A 727 3.59 -2.74 -33.01
N HIS A 728 2.98 -1.57 -33.13
CA HIS A 728 1.53 -1.42 -33.14
C HIS A 728 1.07 -1.02 -34.54
N VAL A 729 0.25 -1.87 -35.16
CA VAL A 729 -0.23 -1.72 -36.53
C VAL A 729 -1.76 -1.68 -36.53
N ASN A 730 -2.30 -0.62 -37.08
CA ASN A 730 -3.73 -0.35 -37.17
C ASN A 730 -4.16 -0.28 -38.64
N GLY A 731 -5.44 -0.54 -38.89
CA GLY A 731 -6.03 -0.50 -40.25
C GLY A 731 -5.43 -1.59 -41.13
N GLU A 732 -5.99 -1.77 -42.33
CA GLU A 732 -5.52 -2.80 -43.24
C GLU A 732 -4.03 -2.58 -43.60
N ALA A 733 -3.18 -3.53 -43.23
CA ALA A 733 -1.73 -3.43 -43.41
C ALA A 733 -1.04 -4.80 -43.40
N VAL A 734 0.10 -4.87 -44.10
CA VAL A 734 1.09 -5.94 -44.01
C VAL A 734 2.46 -5.29 -43.92
N VAL A 735 3.14 -5.48 -42.80
CA VAL A 735 4.46 -4.89 -42.55
C VAL A 735 5.43 -5.90 -41.95
N TRP A 736 6.73 -5.67 -42.11
CA TRP A 736 7.79 -6.47 -41.54
C TRP A 736 8.76 -5.61 -40.73
N VAL A 737 9.26 -6.19 -39.68
CA VAL A 737 10.33 -5.63 -38.83
C VAL A 737 11.43 -6.65 -38.71
N ASP A 738 12.68 -6.18 -38.83
CA ASP A 738 13.87 -6.99 -38.68
C ASP A 738 15.03 -6.15 -38.14
N GLY A 739 16.05 -6.81 -37.58
CA GLY A 739 17.29 -6.18 -37.14
C GLY A 739 17.10 -5.01 -36.19
N LEU A 740 16.13 -5.10 -35.25
CA LEU A 740 15.90 -4.08 -34.24
C LEU A 740 17.07 -4.03 -33.27
N ARG A 741 17.64 -2.85 -33.07
CA ARG A 741 18.83 -2.62 -32.24
C ARG A 741 18.66 -1.43 -31.31
N PHE A 742 19.24 -1.55 -30.13
CA PHE A 742 19.32 -0.51 -29.13
C PHE A 742 20.79 -0.29 -28.78
N ALA A 743 21.34 0.89 -29.06
CA ALA A 743 22.75 1.17 -28.95
C ALA A 743 23.04 2.50 -28.26
N GLU A 744 24.18 2.61 -27.60
CA GLU A 744 24.66 3.84 -27.00
C GLU A 744 25.11 4.82 -28.09
N VAL A 745 24.76 6.10 -27.96
CA VAL A 745 25.25 7.17 -28.86
C VAL A 745 26.56 7.71 -28.30
N LEU A 746 27.64 7.63 -29.07
CA LEU A 746 28.95 8.15 -28.71
C LEU A 746 29.07 9.65 -29.03
N ALA A 747 30.10 10.29 -28.50
CA ALA A 747 30.33 11.73 -28.68
C ALA A 747 30.53 12.16 -30.15
N ASP A 748 31.01 11.27 -31.00
CA ASP A 748 31.18 11.47 -32.45
C ASP A 748 29.91 11.14 -33.25
N GLY A 749 28.79 10.83 -32.57
CA GLY A 749 27.53 10.45 -33.20
C GLY A 749 27.46 8.99 -33.69
N SER A 750 28.55 8.24 -33.62
CA SER A 750 28.54 6.80 -33.87
C SER A 750 27.79 6.04 -32.75
N THR A 751 27.51 4.77 -32.99
CA THR A 751 26.79 3.95 -32.00
C THR A 751 27.59 2.73 -31.60
N LYS A 752 27.57 2.44 -30.32
CA LYS A 752 28.15 1.23 -29.74
C LYS A 752 27.04 0.36 -29.16
N GLU A 753 27.09 -0.94 -29.41
CA GLU A 753 26.16 -1.89 -28.83
C GLU A 753 26.27 -1.85 -27.29
N VAL A 754 25.10 -1.81 -26.62
CA VAL A 754 25.07 -1.86 -25.17
C VAL A 754 25.08 -3.33 -24.75
N LEU A 755 26.09 -3.71 -23.99
CA LEU A 755 26.19 -5.01 -23.37
C LEU A 755 25.91 -4.86 -21.87
N ILE A 756 24.94 -5.59 -21.37
CA ILE A 756 24.73 -5.74 -19.94
C ILE A 756 25.70 -6.83 -19.47
N SER A 757 26.60 -6.47 -18.56
CA SER A 757 27.28 -7.51 -17.79
C SER A 757 26.28 -8.13 -16.83
N GLY A 758 26.22 -9.45 -16.69
CA GLY A 758 25.31 -10.12 -15.73
C GLY A 758 25.62 -9.81 -14.26
N LYS A 759 26.34 -8.73 -13.97
CA LYS A 759 26.68 -8.18 -12.64
C LYS A 759 26.53 -6.66 -12.65
N GLY A 760 25.34 -6.16 -12.98
CA GLY A 760 25.02 -4.72 -12.96
C GLY A 760 24.91 -4.16 -11.54
N ALA A 761 24.79 -2.83 -11.43
CA ALA A 761 24.60 -2.14 -10.16
C ALA A 761 23.37 -2.65 -9.38
N TYR A 762 22.29 -3.02 -10.09
CA TYR A 762 21.12 -3.66 -9.49
C TYR A 762 21.52 -4.98 -8.81
N ASP A 763 22.20 -5.87 -9.52
CA ASP A 763 22.59 -7.16 -8.96
C ASP A 763 23.56 -7.02 -7.79
N ALA A 764 24.50 -6.07 -7.84
CA ALA A 764 25.42 -5.78 -6.74
C ALA A 764 24.68 -5.29 -5.48
N PHE A 765 23.72 -4.38 -5.63
CA PHE A 765 22.92 -3.90 -4.52
C PHE A 765 22.01 -5.00 -3.94
N MET A 766 21.29 -5.73 -4.80
CA MET A 766 20.41 -6.81 -4.34
C MET A 766 21.18 -7.93 -3.66
N ARG A 767 22.36 -8.27 -4.19
CA ARG A 767 23.27 -9.23 -3.55
C ARG A 767 23.63 -8.78 -2.14
N ARG A 768 24.09 -7.54 -2.00
CA ARG A 768 24.47 -7.00 -0.69
C ARG A 768 23.29 -6.95 0.27
N TRP A 769 22.09 -6.59 -0.23
CA TRP A 769 20.87 -6.58 0.59
C TRP A 769 20.50 -8.00 1.04
N VAL A 770 20.45 -8.98 0.13
CA VAL A 770 20.17 -10.40 0.48
C VAL A 770 21.21 -10.94 1.45
N GLU A 771 22.50 -10.69 1.21
CA GLU A 771 23.60 -11.13 2.08
C GLU A 771 23.49 -10.54 3.50
N LEU A 772 23.13 -9.28 3.63
CA LEU A 772 22.93 -8.64 4.93
C LEU A 772 21.67 -9.17 5.62
N TYR A 773 20.56 -9.24 4.88
CA TYR A 773 19.27 -9.64 5.42
C TYR A 773 19.26 -11.08 5.91
N HIS A 774 19.81 -11.99 5.12
CA HIS A 774 19.92 -13.41 5.46
C HIS A 774 21.11 -13.73 6.39
N GLY A 775 22.20 -12.99 6.25
CA GLY A 775 23.49 -13.28 6.90
C GLY A 775 23.80 -12.37 8.08
N GLU A 776 24.89 -11.58 7.96
CA GLU A 776 25.49 -10.84 9.09
C GLU A 776 24.62 -9.73 9.68
N GLY A 777 23.65 -9.21 8.93
CA GLY A 777 22.67 -8.20 9.37
C GLY A 777 21.37 -8.77 9.89
N ARG A 778 21.19 -10.08 9.84
CA ARG A 778 19.94 -10.79 10.12
C ARG A 778 19.30 -10.44 11.46
N ASP A 779 20.10 -10.36 12.53
CA ASP A 779 19.62 -10.05 13.88
C ASP A 779 18.92 -8.70 13.98
N TRP A 780 19.21 -7.80 13.05
CA TRP A 780 18.64 -6.46 12.97
C TRP A 780 17.65 -6.31 11.82
N LEU A 781 18.09 -6.55 10.58
CA LEU A 781 17.29 -6.30 9.36
C LEU A 781 16.11 -7.27 9.17
N ALA A 782 16.21 -8.50 9.67
CA ALA A 782 15.13 -9.46 9.53
C ALA A 782 14.29 -9.63 10.81
N PHE A 783 14.88 -9.44 11.99
CA PHE A 783 14.25 -9.81 13.25
C PHE A 783 14.42 -8.80 14.38
N GLY A 784 15.14 -7.72 14.13
CA GLY A 784 15.38 -6.71 15.15
C GLY A 784 14.17 -5.84 15.44
N ARG A 785 14.06 -5.32 16.65
CA ARG A 785 13.10 -4.29 17.01
C ARG A 785 13.55 -2.96 16.43
N GLN A 786 12.71 -2.29 15.66
CA GLN A 786 13.02 -0.91 15.28
C GLN A 786 12.90 0.05 16.47
N VAL A 787 13.82 0.97 16.56
CA VAL A 787 13.89 2.04 17.56
C VAL A 787 14.11 3.38 16.86
N LYS A 788 13.80 4.48 17.54
CA LYS A 788 13.97 5.84 16.97
C LYS A 788 15.35 5.96 16.31
N PRO A 789 15.41 6.22 14.99
CA PRO A 789 16.68 6.30 14.28
C PRO A 789 17.42 7.59 14.60
N PRO A 790 18.74 7.67 14.36
CA PRO A 790 19.47 8.93 14.33
C PRO A 790 18.85 9.90 13.33
N ARG A 791 18.85 11.17 13.65
CA ARG A 791 18.52 12.19 12.64
C ARG A 791 19.63 12.23 11.60
N ILE A 792 19.24 11.99 10.35
CA ILE A 792 20.15 12.04 9.20
C ILE A 792 20.07 13.40 8.50
N VAL A 793 21.20 14.03 8.24
CA VAL A 793 21.33 15.22 7.40
C VAL A 793 22.13 14.84 6.16
N CYS A 794 21.49 14.91 5.02
CA CYS A 794 22.05 14.56 3.72
C CYS A 794 21.46 15.46 2.62
N GLY A 795 21.99 15.36 1.41
CA GLY A 795 21.43 16.00 0.22
C GLY A 795 20.07 15.40 -0.17
N THR A 796 19.39 16.05 -1.10
CA THR A 796 18.17 15.55 -1.74
C THR A 796 18.35 15.46 -3.24
N GLN A 797 17.58 14.56 -3.87
CA GLN A 797 17.56 14.38 -5.33
C GLN A 797 16.13 14.44 -5.85
N PRO A 798 15.92 14.84 -7.11
CA PRO A 798 14.62 14.70 -7.74
C PRO A 798 14.17 13.24 -7.76
N TYR A 799 12.90 13.02 -7.55
CA TYR A 799 12.26 11.71 -7.60
C TYR A 799 10.92 11.82 -8.31
N GLU A 800 10.70 10.97 -9.27
CA GLU A 800 9.46 10.88 -10.04
C GLU A 800 8.94 9.45 -10.04
N MET A 801 7.66 9.31 -9.83
CA MET A 801 7.00 8.02 -9.87
C MET A 801 5.58 8.15 -10.41
N THR A 802 5.20 7.20 -11.25
CA THR A 802 3.81 7.01 -11.67
C THR A 802 3.22 5.83 -10.91
N PHE A 803 2.19 6.10 -10.13
CA PHE A 803 1.48 5.10 -9.35
C PHE A 803 0.47 4.33 -10.21
N TYR A 804 -0.01 3.20 -9.68
CA TYR A 804 -1.13 2.48 -10.26
C TYR A 804 -2.33 3.42 -10.45
N GLY A 805 -2.96 3.36 -11.61
CA GLY A 805 -4.03 4.31 -11.99
C GLY A 805 -3.55 5.60 -12.67
N GLY A 806 -2.22 5.72 -12.95
CA GLY A 806 -1.65 6.79 -13.78
C GLY A 806 -1.41 8.11 -13.05
N THR A 807 -1.54 8.16 -11.71
CA THR A 807 -1.19 9.36 -10.96
C THR A 807 0.33 9.52 -10.93
N HIS A 808 0.82 10.65 -11.42
CA HIS A 808 2.23 11.02 -11.39
C HIS A 808 2.55 11.86 -10.16
N GLN A 809 3.72 11.61 -9.57
CA GLN A 809 4.29 12.43 -8.51
C GLN A 809 5.72 12.82 -8.87
N ALA A 810 6.03 14.10 -8.74
CA ALA A 810 7.39 14.64 -8.77
C ALA A 810 7.66 15.33 -7.43
N CYS A 811 8.73 14.95 -6.76
CA CYS A 811 9.15 15.53 -5.48
C CYS A 811 10.66 15.42 -5.31
N ARG A 812 11.18 15.84 -4.17
CA ARG A 812 12.57 15.59 -3.78
C ARG A 812 12.59 14.55 -2.66
N LYS A 813 13.51 13.58 -2.77
CA LYS A 813 13.76 12.57 -1.74
C LYS A 813 15.19 12.69 -1.23
N PRO A 814 15.47 12.24 0.00
CA PRO A 814 16.83 12.21 0.52
C PRO A 814 17.73 11.30 -0.32
N VAL A 815 19.03 11.60 -0.41
CA VAL A 815 20.01 10.75 -1.11
C VAL A 815 20.42 9.54 -0.30
N ALA A 816 20.05 9.45 0.98
CA ALA A 816 20.30 8.32 1.85
C ALA A 816 19.18 8.15 2.87
N PHE A 817 18.94 6.91 3.28
CA PHE A 817 18.00 6.51 4.33
C PHE A 817 18.74 5.96 5.54
N CYS A 818 18.12 6.08 6.72
CA CYS A 818 18.68 5.63 7.98
C CYS A 818 17.58 5.07 8.88
N ASN A 819 17.78 3.85 9.39
CA ASN A 819 16.97 3.25 10.44
C ASN A 819 17.84 2.66 11.55
N ALA A 820 17.27 2.43 12.73
CA ALA A 820 17.97 1.86 13.87
C ALA A 820 17.21 0.66 14.44
N TYR A 821 17.96 -0.31 14.89
CA TYR A 821 17.44 -1.59 15.36
C TYR A 821 18.13 -2.02 16.67
N GLU A 822 17.38 -2.76 17.46
CA GLU A 822 17.90 -3.55 18.57
C GLU A 822 17.63 -5.03 18.32
N SER A 823 18.66 -5.85 18.38
CA SER A 823 18.55 -7.31 18.32
C SER A 823 17.93 -7.88 19.60
N ALA A 824 17.54 -9.14 19.59
CA ALA A 824 16.92 -9.80 20.73
C ALA A 824 17.81 -9.82 21.99
N ASP A 825 19.13 -9.78 21.84
CA ASP A 825 20.12 -9.71 22.91
C ASP A 825 20.50 -8.26 23.29
N GLY A 826 19.81 -7.25 22.76
CA GLY A 826 19.96 -5.84 23.11
C GLY A 826 21.10 -5.10 22.38
N ARG A 827 21.79 -5.72 21.43
CA ARG A 827 22.78 -5.03 20.59
C ARG A 827 22.08 -4.07 19.64
N ARG A 828 22.57 -2.84 19.57
CA ARG A 828 22.03 -1.83 18.66
C ARG A 828 22.82 -1.75 17.36
N ALA A 829 22.13 -1.55 16.25
CA ALA A 829 22.73 -1.22 14.96
C ALA A 829 21.98 -0.06 14.30
N VAL A 830 22.71 0.73 13.52
CA VAL A 830 22.17 1.77 12.66
C VAL A 830 22.46 1.36 11.22
N VAL A 831 21.41 1.27 10.41
CA VAL A 831 21.51 0.91 8.99
C VAL A 831 21.40 2.19 8.18
N VAL A 832 22.40 2.46 7.34
CA VAL A 832 22.44 3.64 6.47
C VAL A 832 22.60 3.17 5.04
N VAL A 833 21.74 3.65 4.15
CA VAL A 833 21.69 3.20 2.76
C VAL A 833 21.81 4.38 1.81
N ASN A 834 22.77 4.34 0.90
CA ASN A 834 22.92 5.29 -0.18
C ASN A 834 21.90 4.95 -1.30
N ALA A 835 20.98 5.86 -1.56
CA ALA A 835 19.95 5.71 -2.59
C ALA A 835 20.41 6.19 -3.98
N THR A 836 21.73 6.35 -4.20
CA THR A 836 22.28 6.92 -5.44
C THR A 836 23.47 6.12 -5.94
N GLY A 837 23.72 6.19 -7.25
CA GLY A 837 24.89 5.58 -7.89
C GLY A 837 26.17 6.39 -7.77
N ILE A 838 26.27 7.34 -6.83
CA ILE A 838 27.47 8.14 -6.54
C ILE A 838 27.74 8.21 -5.05
N ALA A 839 28.97 8.48 -4.67
CA ALA A 839 29.32 8.65 -3.26
C ALA A 839 28.57 9.83 -2.62
N GLN A 840 28.09 9.63 -1.39
CA GLN A 840 27.31 10.62 -0.64
C GLN A 840 27.92 10.91 0.72
N SER A 841 27.96 12.18 1.10
CA SER A 841 28.34 12.61 2.45
C SER A 841 27.08 12.80 3.29
N VAL A 842 26.98 12.09 4.41
CA VAL A 842 25.87 12.19 5.35
C VAL A 842 26.38 12.51 6.76
N THR A 843 25.53 13.15 7.55
CA THR A 843 25.81 13.40 8.96
C THR A 843 24.69 12.79 9.79
N LEU A 844 25.03 11.93 10.72
CA LEU A 844 24.14 11.34 11.70
C LEU A 844 24.22 12.08 13.02
N PHE A 845 23.06 12.37 13.63
CA PHE A 845 22.95 12.86 15.00
C PHE A 845 22.27 11.78 15.83
N ASP A 846 23.05 11.09 16.67
CA ASP A 846 22.61 9.92 17.41
C ASP A 846 22.90 10.12 18.90
N ARG A 847 21.87 10.32 19.72
CA ARG A 847 21.98 10.46 21.19
C ARG A 847 23.03 11.49 21.63
N GLY A 848 22.96 12.68 21.00
CA GLY A 848 23.89 13.78 21.28
C GLY A 848 25.28 13.66 20.64
N ARG A 849 25.54 12.61 19.88
CA ARG A 849 26.77 12.43 19.11
C ARG A 849 26.55 12.81 17.65
N ARG A 850 27.56 13.45 17.07
CA ARG A 850 27.58 13.77 15.64
C ARG A 850 28.61 12.90 14.95
N GLU A 851 28.21 12.19 13.93
CA GLU A 851 29.08 11.32 13.12
C GLU A 851 28.93 11.69 11.62
N ARG A 852 30.02 11.95 10.96
CA ARG A 852 30.03 12.22 9.52
C ARG A 852 30.53 10.98 8.79
N LEU A 853 29.78 10.56 7.77
CA LEU A 853 30.07 9.37 6.98
C LEU A 853 30.15 9.73 5.49
N THR A 854 31.03 9.05 4.78
CA THR A 854 30.97 8.97 3.31
C THR A 854 30.46 7.57 2.96
N LEU A 855 29.36 7.50 2.23
CA LEU A 855 28.79 6.27 1.71
C LEU A 855 29.24 6.11 0.25
N GLU A 856 29.73 4.94 -0.08
CA GLU A 856 30.04 4.58 -1.45
C GLU A 856 28.77 4.46 -2.31
N PRO A 857 28.85 4.48 -3.64
CA PRO A 857 27.71 4.24 -4.52
C PRO A 857 26.93 2.99 -4.13
N ASP A 858 25.60 3.11 -4.02
CA ASP A 858 24.69 2.00 -3.70
C ASP A 858 25.01 1.24 -2.40
N GLU A 859 25.73 1.84 -1.47
CA GLU A 859 26.15 1.17 -0.24
C GLU A 859 25.02 0.96 0.75
N ILE A 860 24.96 -0.24 1.32
CA ILE A 860 24.21 -0.58 2.53
C ILE A 860 25.22 -0.81 3.65
N ARG A 861 25.24 0.07 4.65
CA ARG A 861 26.19 0.03 5.78
C ARG A 861 25.45 -0.22 7.08
N ILE A 862 25.94 -1.18 7.86
CA ILE A 862 25.48 -1.45 9.23
C ILE A 862 26.54 -0.94 10.22
N LEU A 863 26.16 0.04 11.02
CA LEU A 863 26.99 0.59 12.10
C LEU A 863 26.57 -0.11 13.39
N LYS A 864 27.38 -1.04 13.88
CA LYS A 864 27.15 -1.72 15.16
C LYS A 864 27.54 -0.76 16.29
N LYS A 865 26.63 -0.51 17.25
CA LYS A 865 26.78 0.49 18.31
C LYS A 865 26.81 -0.17 19.68
#